data_8c5fc9bef809ab1f83742c8f71b0cf6c
#
_entry.id   8c5fc9bef809ab1f83742c8f71b0cf6c
#
_cell.length_a   1.000
_cell.length_b   1.000
_cell.length_c   1.000
_cell.angle_alpha   90.00
_cell.angle_beta   90.00
_cell.angle_gamma   90.00
#
_symmetry.space_group_name_H-M   'P 1'
#
loop_
_entity.id
_entity.type
_entity.pdbx_description
1 polymer ?
#
loop_
_entity_poly.entity_id
_entity_poly.type
_entity_poly.pdbx_seq_one_letter_code
_entity_poly.pdbx_strand_id
1 'polypeptide(L)'
;MPWPLRWFARVLTVLLVLALVLAGVLVYTVRKSFPQVDGSLRLPGLTGKVEIYRDKSGIPHIYADTAADLFMAQGFVHAQDRFFEMDFRRHTTAGRLSELFGKATLGNDKALRTMGWRRVAEQELPALDRQTQDFLAAYAKGVNAWLDANPNASDRSLEYSVLKLQNGEYRPERWTAVDSVAWLKAMAWDLRSNMEDEIDRALALTKLPKERVDQLYPGYPYDRHTPIVGEGALAQGRYDQQAEPRIGGVRALSQAAATLDAVPSTMSSEEREGIGSNSWVVSGEHTTSGKPLLANDPHLSPQMPSVWYQAGLHCRKLSEQCPYDVTGFTFSGVPGVIIGHNDKIAWGFTNLGPDVADLFLEKVDGDTYLYKGEQVKLETRQEQIKVAGGDPVTITVKSTRHGPLINEVMADARPSGEANAVALQWTALTPGRTVDAIFALNKAGDWPEFRSAAALFEVPSQNLIYADTSGKIGYQAPGRIPVREKGDGTWPVPGWTGEYDWKAAPIPYEQLPTVEDPAEGFVVTANNAVIDPRRYQPLLTKDWSYGYRSQRIRELVESAIGKGKVDAGTMSDIQQDTSNEFAGTLVPALLRVDLAGAARQARELLRTWDHSQGLDSAPAAYYNAVWRHLLMLTFDDDLPEQVWPAGGDRWYDVVANLLTAPDDPFWDDVTTENLTETRDDMLRQAMASAYQELSELFGTDVKSWKWGDLHQLELVNGTLGTSGLAPVEALFNRGPFAVPGNKDAVNATGWNVQKGYGVTAVPSMRMVVDLSDLDKSRWINLTGASGHAFHDNYWDQAEPWARGDLLPMYSKPESVKNAAVHTLTLTP
;
A
#
# COMPACT_ATOMS: atom_id res chain seq x y z
N MET A 1 34.03 38.24 -44.89
CA MET A 1 33.05 38.46 -43.80
C MET A 1 33.36 39.80 -43.14
N PRO A 2 32.39 40.70 -42.95
CA PRO A 2 32.55 41.93 -42.18
C PRO A 2 33.01 41.69 -40.76
N TRP A 3 33.83 42.56 -40.21
CA TRP A 3 34.39 42.46 -38.87
C TRP A 3 33.35 42.14 -37.75
N PRO A 4 32.13 42.69 -37.70
CA PRO A 4 31.11 42.32 -36.70
C PRO A 4 30.61 40.87 -36.85
N LEU A 5 30.55 40.33 -38.06
CA LEU A 5 30.12 38.93 -38.26
C LEU A 5 31.17 37.92 -37.80
N ARG A 6 32.46 38.26 -37.88
CA ARG A 6 33.58 37.41 -37.32
C ARG A 6 33.52 37.46 -35.77
N TRP A 7 33.23 38.58 -35.17
CA TRP A 7 33.07 38.71 -33.74
C TRP A 7 31.85 37.89 -33.23
N PHE A 8 30.70 38.05 -33.90
CA PHE A 8 29.50 37.27 -33.60
C PHE A 8 29.74 35.75 -33.72
N ALA A 9 30.37 35.30 -34.79
CA ALA A 9 30.74 33.91 -34.96
C ALA A 9 31.68 33.38 -33.84
N ARG A 10 32.65 34.18 -33.41
CA ARG A 10 33.53 33.82 -32.28
C ARG A 10 32.81 33.72 -30.97
N VAL A 11 31.92 34.68 -30.67
CA VAL A 11 31.07 34.66 -29.45
C VAL A 11 30.16 33.44 -29.46
N LEU A 12 29.50 33.17 -30.58
CA LEU A 12 28.65 31.99 -30.74
C LEU A 12 29.44 30.68 -30.56
N THR A 13 30.65 30.59 -31.12
CA THR A 13 31.52 29.43 -30.95
C THR A 13 31.95 29.26 -29.49
N VAL A 14 32.29 30.34 -28.79
CA VAL A 14 32.62 30.28 -27.35
C VAL A 14 31.40 29.83 -26.53
N LEU A 15 30.20 30.38 -26.79
CA LEU A 15 28.97 29.96 -26.12
C LEU A 15 28.63 28.49 -26.39
N LEU A 16 28.81 28.02 -27.64
CA LEU A 16 28.64 26.62 -27.99
C LEU A 16 29.62 25.71 -27.26
N VAL A 17 30.89 26.08 -27.20
CA VAL A 17 31.94 25.32 -26.46
C VAL A 17 31.61 25.31 -24.98
N LEU A 18 31.21 26.44 -24.38
CA LEU A 18 30.77 26.50 -22.97
C LEU A 18 29.55 25.64 -22.73
N ALA A 19 28.55 25.66 -23.63
CA ALA A 19 27.37 24.80 -23.51
C ALA A 19 27.73 23.32 -23.60
N LEU A 20 28.62 22.91 -24.50
CA LEU A 20 29.12 21.54 -24.62
C LEU A 20 29.92 21.10 -23.39
N VAL A 21 30.75 21.97 -22.83
CA VAL A 21 31.50 21.70 -21.59
C VAL A 21 30.52 21.53 -20.43
N LEU A 22 29.52 22.43 -20.30
CA LEU A 22 28.50 22.34 -19.27
C LEU A 22 27.68 21.05 -19.40
N ALA A 23 27.27 20.70 -20.63
CA ALA A 23 26.58 19.45 -20.89
C ALA A 23 27.45 18.22 -20.53
N GLY A 24 28.73 18.24 -20.87
CA GLY A 24 29.69 17.20 -20.50
C GLY A 24 29.86 17.05 -18.99
N VAL A 25 29.96 18.17 -18.26
CA VAL A 25 30.01 18.16 -16.79
C VAL A 25 28.70 17.62 -16.17
N LEU A 26 27.55 18.02 -16.71
CA LEU A 26 26.25 17.52 -16.28
C LEU A 26 26.13 16.01 -16.47
N VAL A 27 26.44 15.51 -17.69
CA VAL A 27 26.41 14.07 -17.96
C VAL A 27 27.39 13.31 -17.07
N TYR A 28 28.58 13.84 -16.85
CA TYR A 28 29.56 13.23 -15.94
C TYR A 28 29.03 13.18 -14.51
N THR A 29 28.48 14.28 -14.01
CA THR A 29 27.92 14.36 -12.64
C THR A 29 26.77 13.38 -12.44
N VAL A 30 25.86 13.28 -13.40
CA VAL A 30 24.74 12.34 -13.37
C VAL A 30 25.23 10.89 -13.38
N ARG A 31 26.14 10.56 -14.33
CA ARG A 31 26.63 9.17 -14.47
C ARG A 31 27.56 8.73 -13.34
N LYS A 32 28.15 9.66 -12.62
CA LYS A 32 29.05 9.36 -11.50
C LYS A 32 28.36 8.59 -10.37
N SER A 33 27.07 8.80 -10.19
CA SER A 33 26.26 8.10 -9.18
C SER A 33 25.72 6.74 -9.64
N PHE A 34 25.90 6.37 -10.91
CA PHE A 34 25.39 5.09 -11.41
C PHE A 34 26.12 3.91 -10.78
N PRO A 35 25.39 2.81 -10.52
CA PRO A 35 25.97 1.62 -9.94
C PRO A 35 27.04 0.98 -10.83
N GLN A 36 28.09 0.45 -10.23
CA GLN A 36 28.97 -0.47 -10.95
C GLN A 36 28.31 -1.86 -10.95
N VAL A 37 27.95 -2.35 -12.11
CA VAL A 37 27.21 -3.61 -12.28
C VAL A 37 28.04 -4.73 -12.92
N ASP A 38 29.27 -4.42 -13.37
CA ASP A 38 30.17 -5.37 -13.99
C ASP A 38 31.55 -5.40 -13.34
N GLY A 39 32.26 -6.51 -13.53
CA GLY A 39 33.62 -6.70 -13.08
C GLY A 39 33.75 -7.23 -11.65
N SER A 40 34.69 -6.68 -10.88
CA SER A 40 34.93 -7.11 -9.50
C SER A 40 35.11 -5.91 -8.58
N LEU A 41 34.51 -6.02 -7.38
CA LEU A 41 34.67 -5.06 -6.30
C LEU A 41 35.10 -5.78 -5.03
N ARG A 42 35.96 -5.13 -4.25
CA ARG A 42 36.26 -5.58 -2.89
C ARG A 42 35.19 -5.09 -1.93
N LEU A 43 34.58 -6.01 -1.19
CA LEU A 43 33.61 -5.70 -0.15
C LEU A 43 34.13 -6.25 1.21
N PRO A 44 34.87 -5.44 1.99
CA PRO A 44 35.45 -5.89 3.24
C PRO A 44 34.38 -6.40 4.24
N GLY A 45 34.58 -7.58 4.77
CA GLY A 45 33.66 -8.23 5.70
C GLY A 45 32.89 -9.41 5.15
N LEU A 46 32.98 -9.66 3.84
CA LEU A 46 32.57 -10.94 3.26
C LEU A 46 33.50 -12.05 3.72
N THR A 47 32.97 -13.26 3.87
CA THR A 47 33.73 -14.47 4.18
C THR A 47 34.12 -15.25 2.93
N GLY A 48 33.34 -15.08 1.85
CA GLY A 48 33.54 -15.70 0.57
C GLY A 48 33.17 -14.80 -0.61
N LYS A 49 33.41 -15.29 -1.83
CA LYS A 49 33.04 -14.62 -3.07
C LYS A 49 31.53 -14.60 -3.22
N VAL A 50 30.96 -13.44 -3.60
CA VAL A 50 29.53 -13.31 -3.97
C VAL A 50 29.44 -12.89 -5.45
N GLU A 51 28.52 -13.51 -6.19
CA GLU A 51 28.24 -13.18 -7.59
C GLU A 51 26.86 -12.59 -7.71
N ILE A 52 26.72 -11.48 -8.44
CA ILE A 52 25.49 -10.77 -8.70
C ILE A 52 25.28 -10.75 -10.22
N TYR A 53 24.23 -11.42 -10.67
CA TYR A 53 23.79 -11.43 -12.07
C TYR A 53 22.61 -10.48 -12.22
N ARG A 54 22.64 -9.59 -13.20
CA ARG A 54 21.52 -8.71 -13.50
C ARG A 54 21.03 -8.94 -14.93
N ASP A 55 19.72 -9.03 -15.10
CA ASP A 55 19.08 -9.10 -16.41
C ASP A 55 18.98 -7.71 -17.07
N LYS A 56 18.34 -7.63 -18.24
CA LYS A 56 18.13 -6.37 -18.98
C LYS A 56 17.31 -5.32 -18.22
N SER A 57 16.48 -5.73 -17.26
CA SER A 57 15.70 -4.84 -16.40
C SER A 57 16.43 -4.46 -15.11
N GLY A 58 17.71 -4.84 -15.02
CA GLY A 58 18.57 -4.53 -13.87
C GLY A 58 18.26 -5.35 -12.62
N ILE A 59 17.41 -6.36 -12.71
CA ILE A 59 16.97 -7.19 -11.57
C ILE A 59 18.15 -8.06 -11.11
N PRO A 60 18.62 -7.93 -9.84
CA PRO A 60 19.75 -8.68 -9.34
C PRO A 60 19.37 -10.05 -8.82
N HIS A 61 20.18 -11.05 -9.15
CA HIS A 61 20.21 -12.36 -8.50
C HIS A 61 21.57 -12.54 -7.80
N ILE A 62 21.55 -12.70 -6.47
CA ILE A 62 22.73 -12.70 -5.61
C ILE A 62 23.04 -14.13 -5.18
N TYR A 63 24.25 -14.62 -5.46
CA TYR A 63 24.72 -15.97 -5.13
C TYR A 63 25.85 -15.93 -4.11
N ALA A 64 25.62 -16.54 -2.94
CA ALA A 64 26.60 -16.61 -1.85
C ALA A 64 26.71 -18.03 -1.27
N ASP A 65 27.76 -18.27 -0.46
CA ASP A 65 27.95 -19.56 0.20
C ASP A 65 27.46 -19.56 1.66
N THR A 66 27.24 -18.35 2.23
CA THR A 66 26.67 -18.17 3.56
C THR A 66 25.50 -17.17 3.54
N ALA A 67 24.53 -17.34 4.45
CA ALA A 67 23.43 -16.40 4.59
C ALA A 67 23.91 -14.99 5.01
N ALA A 68 24.96 -14.90 5.82
CA ALA A 68 25.54 -13.61 6.22
C ALA A 68 26.11 -12.84 5.02
N ASP A 69 26.85 -13.51 4.13
CA ASP A 69 27.36 -12.91 2.91
C ASP A 69 26.23 -12.54 1.94
N LEU A 70 25.17 -13.38 1.88
CA LEU A 70 23.98 -13.16 1.05
C LEU A 70 23.28 -11.86 1.45
N PHE A 71 22.94 -11.69 2.72
CA PHE A 71 22.25 -10.49 3.20
C PHE A 71 23.19 -9.27 3.24
N MET A 72 24.49 -9.44 3.46
CA MET A 72 25.46 -8.36 3.30
C MET A 72 25.49 -7.85 1.85
N ALA A 73 25.52 -8.74 0.88
CA ALA A 73 25.47 -8.37 -0.53
C ALA A 73 24.12 -7.75 -0.93
N GLN A 74 22.98 -8.22 -0.36
CA GLN A 74 21.68 -7.59 -0.56
C GLN A 74 21.69 -6.13 -0.06
N GLY A 75 22.25 -5.86 1.13
CA GLY A 75 22.39 -4.51 1.65
C GLY A 75 23.25 -3.60 0.76
N PHE A 76 24.34 -4.13 0.22
CA PHE A 76 25.19 -3.41 -0.74
C PHE A 76 24.42 -3.08 -2.03
N VAL A 77 23.68 -4.05 -2.59
CA VAL A 77 22.89 -3.88 -3.83
C VAL A 77 21.77 -2.88 -3.65
N HIS A 78 21.00 -2.98 -2.56
CA HIS A 78 19.94 -2.02 -2.25
C HIS A 78 20.50 -0.58 -2.11
N ALA A 79 21.65 -0.42 -1.43
CA ALA A 79 22.29 0.88 -1.31
C ALA A 79 22.82 1.40 -2.66
N GLN A 80 23.38 0.52 -3.50
CA GLN A 80 23.88 0.87 -4.81
C GLN A 80 22.78 1.43 -5.72
N ASP A 81 21.58 0.87 -5.65
CA ASP A 81 20.47 1.22 -6.54
C ASP A 81 19.50 2.25 -5.93
N ARG A 82 19.33 2.30 -4.60
CA ARG A 82 18.21 2.97 -3.93
C ARG A 82 18.57 3.73 -2.65
N PHE A 83 19.83 4.10 -2.42
CA PHE A 83 20.25 4.61 -1.12
C PHE A 83 19.57 5.92 -0.72
N PHE A 84 19.28 6.85 -1.65
CA PHE A 84 18.57 8.08 -1.27
C PHE A 84 17.16 7.78 -0.72
N GLU A 85 16.45 6.88 -1.36
CA GLU A 85 15.14 6.40 -0.89
C GLU A 85 15.23 5.74 0.49
N MET A 86 16.24 4.89 0.72
CA MET A 86 16.49 4.26 2.03
C MET A 86 16.76 5.33 3.10
N ASP A 87 17.59 6.32 2.80
CA ASP A 87 17.95 7.40 3.69
C ASP A 87 16.76 8.32 4.02
N PHE A 88 15.94 8.64 3.01
CA PHE A 88 14.70 9.37 3.21
C PHE A 88 13.74 8.61 4.13
N ARG A 89 13.52 7.34 3.88
CA ARG A 89 12.62 6.48 4.66
C ARG A 89 13.07 6.33 6.12
N ARG A 90 14.37 6.17 6.38
CA ARG A 90 14.83 6.11 7.78
C ARG A 90 14.67 7.45 8.51
N HIS A 91 14.79 8.60 7.81
CA HIS A 91 14.50 9.90 8.40
C HIS A 91 13.01 10.04 8.68
N THR A 92 12.14 9.61 7.76
CA THR A 92 10.71 9.54 7.99
C THR A 92 10.39 8.72 9.24
N THR A 93 10.78 7.44 9.28
CA THR A 93 10.46 6.54 10.39
C THR A 93 11.05 6.97 11.75
N ALA A 94 12.10 7.79 11.72
CA ALA A 94 12.73 8.33 12.93
C ALA A 94 12.18 9.71 13.34
N GLY A 95 11.26 10.34 12.57
CA GLY A 95 10.81 11.71 12.80
C GLY A 95 11.96 12.70 12.71
N ARG A 96 12.73 12.65 11.60
CA ARG A 96 13.98 13.41 11.37
C ARG A 96 14.04 14.07 9.99
N LEU A 97 12.92 14.18 9.28
CA LEU A 97 12.87 14.83 7.96
C LEU A 97 13.31 16.29 8.00
N SER A 98 13.07 16.98 9.11
CA SER A 98 13.51 18.37 9.30
C SER A 98 15.03 18.53 9.32
N GLU A 99 15.79 17.46 9.58
CA GLU A 99 17.25 17.47 9.43
C GLU A 99 17.68 17.60 7.96
N LEU A 100 16.83 17.20 7.02
CA LEU A 100 17.03 17.30 5.57
C LEU A 100 16.41 18.57 4.99
N PHE A 101 15.12 18.83 5.30
CA PHE A 101 14.28 19.79 4.59
C PHE A 101 13.85 21.00 5.44
N GLY A 102 14.35 21.13 6.67
CA GLY A 102 14.09 22.26 7.55
C GLY A 102 12.64 22.27 8.07
N LYS A 103 12.09 23.48 8.27
CA LYS A 103 10.78 23.69 8.92
C LYS A 103 9.60 23.08 8.17
N ALA A 104 9.71 22.84 6.87
CA ALA A 104 8.61 22.33 6.05
C ALA A 104 8.10 20.96 6.53
N THR A 105 8.98 20.13 7.09
CA THR A 105 8.65 18.76 7.54
C THR A 105 8.55 18.64 9.07
N LEU A 106 8.57 19.79 9.80
CA LEU A 106 8.58 19.77 11.27
C LEU A 106 7.28 19.20 11.86
N GLY A 107 6.14 19.41 11.22
CA GLY A 107 4.85 18.82 11.62
C GLY A 107 4.91 17.29 11.62
N ASN A 108 5.40 16.73 10.52
CA ASN A 108 5.61 15.31 10.35
C ASN A 108 6.52 14.71 11.44
N ASP A 109 7.67 15.37 11.69
CA ASP A 109 8.61 14.90 12.71
C ASP A 109 8.00 14.92 14.11
N LYS A 110 7.22 15.95 14.44
CA LYS A 110 6.50 16.02 15.72
C LYS A 110 5.53 14.86 15.89
N ALA A 111 4.73 14.54 14.88
CA ALA A 111 3.78 13.43 14.91
C ALA A 111 4.51 12.09 15.08
N LEU A 112 5.54 11.82 14.26
CA LEU A 112 6.30 10.57 14.31
C LEU A 112 7.09 10.39 15.62
N ARG A 113 7.64 11.50 16.18
CA ARG A 113 8.26 11.50 17.51
C ARG A 113 7.25 11.27 18.62
N THR A 114 6.03 11.78 18.48
CA THR A 114 4.94 11.53 19.44
C THR A 114 4.56 10.06 19.44
N MET A 115 4.36 9.43 18.28
CA MET A 115 4.08 7.99 18.17
C MET A 115 5.30 7.14 18.57
N GLY A 116 6.53 7.60 18.31
CA GLY A 116 7.75 6.95 18.77
C GLY A 116 8.12 5.66 18.02
N TRP A 117 7.86 5.55 16.72
CA TRP A 117 8.12 4.35 15.90
C TRP A 117 9.56 3.84 16.03
N ARG A 118 10.55 4.72 15.91
CA ARG A 118 11.95 4.33 16.07
C ARG A 118 12.24 3.75 17.45
N ARG A 119 11.65 4.34 18.50
CA ARG A 119 11.80 3.83 19.88
C ARG A 119 11.25 2.42 20.04
N VAL A 120 10.10 2.12 19.40
CA VAL A 120 9.54 0.78 19.38
C VAL A 120 10.48 -0.18 18.64
N ALA A 121 11.00 0.20 17.47
CA ALA A 121 11.96 -0.58 16.71
C ALA A 121 13.26 -0.88 17.50
N GLU A 122 13.73 0.07 18.32
CA GLU A 122 14.87 -0.12 19.22
C GLU A 122 14.58 -1.14 20.34
N GLN A 123 13.31 -1.25 20.76
CA GLN A 123 12.86 -2.27 21.72
C GLN A 123 12.62 -3.63 21.05
N GLU A 124 12.21 -3.66 19.78
CA GLU A 124 12.00 -4.90 19.01
C GLU A 124 13.31 -5.63 18.72
N LEU A 125 14.33 -4.89 18.28
CA LEU A 125 15.60 -5.50 17.83
C LEU A 125 16.19 -6.52 18.82
N PRO A 126 16.32 -6.24 20.13
CA PRO A 126 16.83 -7.23 21.09
C PRO A 126 15.84 -8.38 21.37
N ALA A 127 14.57 -8.27 21.03
CA ALA A 127 13.56 -9.30 21.20
C ALA A 127 13.48 -10.29 20.02
N LEU A 128 14.10 -9.96 18.89
CA LEU A 128 14.19 -10.83 17.71
C LEU A 128 15.15 -12.00 17.98
N ASP A 129 15.00 -13.08 17.22
CA ASP A 129 15.91 -14.20 17.25
C ASP A 129 17.34 -13.76 16.92
N ARG A 130 18.33 -14.41 17.56
CA ARG A 130 19.74 -14.06 17.38
C ARG A 130 20.16 -14.13 15.91
N GLN A 131 19.70 -15.12 15.17
CA GLN A 131 19.99 -15.27 13.75
C GLN A 131 19.45 -14.08 12.94
N THR A 132 18.23 -13.63 13.23
CA THR A 132 17.63 -12.43 12.61
C THR A 132 18.45 -11.18 12.90
N GLN A 133 18.88 -10.99 14.16
CA GLN A 133 19.75 -9.87 14.52
C GLN A 133 21.06 -9.89 13.74
N ASP A 134 21.68 -11.07 13.58
CA ASP A 134 22.94 -11.23 12.83
C ASP A 134 22.74 -10.93 11.32
N PHE A 135 21.60 -11.30 10.72
CA PHE A 135 21.27 -10.99 9.34
C PHE A 135 21.00 -9.49 9.11
N LEU A 136 20.28 -8.85 10.02
CA LEU A 136 20.10 -7.40 10.01
C LEU A 136 21.43 -6.65 10.12
N ALA A 137 22.32 -7.14 10.98
CA ALA A 137 23.67 -6.57 11.13
C ALA A 137 24.54 -6.80 9.89
N ALA A 138 24.43 -7.96 9.22
CA ALA A 138 25.13 -8.25 7.96
C ALA A 138 24.63 -7.33 6.83
N TYR A 139 23.33 -7.17 6.71
CA TYR A 139 22.71 -6.23 5.76
C TYR A 139 23.22 -4.80 5.98
N ALA A 140 23.19 -4.31 7.22
CA ALA A 140 23.72 -2.99 7.57
C ALA A 140 25.21 -2.83 7.23
N LYS A 141 26.02 -3.87 7.39
CA LYS A 141 27.44 -3.86 6.94
C LYS A 141 27.55 -3.66 5.43
N GLY A 142 26.71 -4.31 4.64
CA GLY A 142 26.67 -4.15 3.18
C GLY A 142 26.33 -2.73 2.74
N VAL A 143 25.26 -2.15 3.32
CA VAL A 143 24.88 -0.74 3.10
C VAL A 143 26.06 0.19 3.44
N ASN A 144 26.66 -0.02 4.59
CA ASN A 144 27.77 0.82 5.08
C ASN A 144 29.04 0.67 4.25
N ALA A 145 29.34 -0.50 3.72
CA ALA A 145 30.48 -0.69 2.84
C ALA A 145 30.30 0.08 1.51
N TRP A 146 29.07 0.15 1.00
CA TRP A 146 28.75 1.01 -0.14
C TRP A 146 28.92 2.50 0.20
N LEU A 147 28.45 2.95 1.38
CA LEU A 147 28.63 4.33 1.84
C LEU A 147 30.10 4.72 1.96
N ASP A 148 30.93 3.82 2.49
CA ASP A 148 32.37 4.03 2.64
C ASP A 148 33.08 4.15 1.27
N ALA A 149 32.62 3.38 0.28
CA ALA A 149 33.12 3.44 -1.09
C ALA A 149 32.68 4.71 -1.85
N ASN A 150 31.57 5.36 -1.42
CA ASN A 150 30.98 6.53 -2.07
C ASN A 150 30.89 7.73 -1.11
N PRO A 151 32.02 8.35 -0.72
CA PRO A 151 32.03 9.38 0.32
C PRO A 151 31.41 10.72 -0.09
N ASN A 152 31.37 11.04 -1.41
CA ASN A 152 30.84 12.32 -1.88
C ASN A 152 29.33 12.21 -2.23
N ALA A 153 28.59 13.29 -2.08
CA ALA A 153 27.18 13.37 -2.44
C ALA A 153 26.91 13.00 -3.90
N SER A 154 27.75 13.52 -4.83
CA SER A 154 27.64 13.23 -6.26
C SER A 154 27.93 11.77 -6.65
N ASP A 155 28.56 10.99 -5.77
CA ASP A 155 28.84 9.57 -6.01
C ASP A 155 27.67 8.69 -5.60
N ARG A 156 26.74 9.22 -4.79
CA ARG A 156 25.58 8.49 -4.23
C ARG A 156 24.34 8.61 -5.09
N SER A 157 23.87 9.83 -5.32
CA SER A 157 22.73 10.09 -6.21
C SER A 157 22.65 11.59 -6.56
N LEU A 158 21.82 11.89 -7.57
CA LEU A 158 21.56 13.29 -7.98
C LEU A 158 20.83 14.07 -6.90
N GLU A 159 19.92 13.42 -6.15
CA GLU A 159 19.16 14.01 -5.06
C GLU A 159 20.07 14.58 -3.96
N TYR A 160 21.17 13.90 -3.62
CA TYR A 160 22.16 14.44 -2.69
C TYR A 160 22.89 15.66 -3.22
N SER A 161 23.08 15.74 -4.54
CA SER A 161 23.66 16.91 -5.18
C SER A 161 22.72 18.11 -5.12
N VAL A 162 21.40 17.87 -5.27
CA VAL A 162 20.36 18.90 -5.11
C VAL A 162 20.21 19.29 -3.63
N LEU A 163 20.11 18.31 -2.74
CA LEU A 163 20.00 18.55 -1.28
C LEU A 163 21.18 19.40 -0.76
N LYS A 164 22.38 19.18 -1.28
CA LYS A 164 23.57 19.95 -0.91
C LYS A 164 23.41 21.46 -1.17
N LEU A 165 22.59 21.88 -2.11
CA LEU A 165 22.32 23.29 -2.39
C LEU A 165 21.47 23.92 -1.27
N GLN A 166 20.62 23.14 -0.62
CA GLN A 166 19.74 23.58 0.47
C GLN A 166 20.36 23.29 1.84
N ASN A 167 21.04 22.17 2.00
CA ASN A 167 21.63 21.66 3.22
C ASN A 167 23.05 21.11 2.97
N GLY A 168 24.03 22.01 2.81
CA GLY A 168 25.41 21.68 2.47
C GLY A 168 26.17 20.89 3.55
N GLU A 169 25.68 20.90 4.79
CA GLU A 169 26.31 20.23 5.93
C GLU A 169 25.85 18.78 6.09
N TYR A 170 24.73 18.41 5.47
CA TYR A 170 24.17 17.06 5.62
C TYR A 170 25.15 15.98 5.11
N ARG A 171 25.29 14.93 5.93
CA ARG A 171 26.05 13.70 5.61
C ARG A 171 25.21 12.51 6.08
N PRO A 172 24.91 11.53 5.21
CA PRO A 172 24.24 10.31 5.62
C PRO A 172 24.98 9.59 6.75
N GLU A 173 24.26 9.25 7.77
CA GLU A 173 24.79 8.43 8.88
C GLU A 173 24.95 6.97 8.42
N ARG A 174 25.68 6.19 9.20
CA ARG A 174 25.78 4.74 8.98
C ARG A 174 24.41 4.08 9.20
N TRP A 175 24.10 3.13 8.34
CA TRP A 175 22.92 2.30 8.47
C TRP A 175 23.01 1.38 9.67
N THR A 176 21.91 1.18 10.39
CA THR A 176 21.81 0.29 11.55
C THR A 176 20.67 -0.72 11.35
N ALA A 177 20.69 -1.82 12.11
CA ALA A 177 19.59 -2.78 12.11
C ALA A 177 18.25 -2.15 12.49
N VAL A 178 18.26 -1.14 13.38
CA VAL A 178 17.04 -0.41 13.79
C VAL A 178 16.40 0.31 12.60
N ASP A 179 17.20 0.83 11.64
CA ASP A 179 16.67 1.51 10.46
C ASP A 179 15.82 0.54 9.60
N SER A 180 16.25 -0.73 9.50
CA SER A 180 15.51 -1.78 8.80
C SER A 180 14.23 -2.19 9.56
N VAL A 181 14.30 -2.35 10.88
CA VAL A 181 13.14 -2.72 11.72
C VAL A 181 12.11 -1.59 11.74
N ALA A 182 12.54 -0.34 11.83
CA ALA A 182 11.65 0.83 11.86
C ALA A 182 10.78 0.97 10.59
N TRP A 183 11.26 0.46 9.45
CA TRP A 183 10.48 0.46 8.20
C TRP A 183 9.15 -0.30 8.33
N LEU A 184 9.12 -1.39 9.11
CA LEU A 184 7.87 -2.13 9.34
C LEU A 184 6.80 -1.32 10.08
N LYS A 185 7.19 -0.29 10.86
CA LYS A 185 6.23 0.61 11.52
C LYS A 185 5.53 1.52 10.50
N ALA A 186 6.28 1.99 9.50
CA ALA A 186 5.71 2.75 8.39
C ALA A 186 4.73 1.88 7.58
N MET A 187 5.13 0.64 7.26
CA MET A 187 4.24 -0.33 6.61
C MET A 187 2.97 -0.59 7.42
N ALA A 188 3.11 -0.77 8.73
CA ALA A 188 1.97 -0.99 9.61
C ALA A 188 1.07 0.26 9.70
N TRP A 189 1.63 1.45 9.62
CA TRP A 189 0.86 2.70 9.58
C TRP A 189 0.04 2.83 8.30
N ASP A 190 0.63 2.56 7.16
CA ASP A 190 -0.03 2.69 5.87
C ASP A 190 -1.09 1.60 5.63
N LEU A 191 -0.92 0.44 6.27
CA LEU A 191 -1.82 -0.71 6.14
C LEU A 191 -2.76 -0.90 7.33
N ARG A 192 -2.81 0.07 8.27
CA ARG A 192 -3.85 0.07 9.31
C ARG A 192 -5.20 0.34 8.66
N SER A 193 -6.24 -0.15 9.24
CA SER A 193 -7.63 0.17 8.91
C SER A 193 -8.34 0.69 10.15
N ASN A 194 -9.60 1.04 10.04
CA ASN A 194 -10.54 1.45 11.06
C ASN A 194 -10.29 2.80 11.75
N MET A 195 -9.09 3.19 12.10
CA MET A 195 -8.88 4.45 12.84
C MET A 195 -9.45 5.67 12.09
N GLU A 196 -9.28 5.71 10.79
CA GLU A 196 -9.85 6.75 9.93
C GLU A 196 -11.38 6.69 9.89
N ASP A 197 -11.94 5.49 9.82
CA ASP A 197 -13.39 5.29 9.84
C ASP A 197 -14.00 5.68 11.19
N GLU A 198 -13.29 5.47 12.31
CA GLU A 198 -13.69 6.01 13.62
C GLU A 198 -13.81 7.54 13.58
N ILE A 199 -12.82 8.17 12.98
CA ILE A 199 -12.73 9.63 12.84
C ILE A 199 -13.83 10.14 11.94
N ASP A 200 -13.99 9.57 10.77
CA ASP A 200 -14.97 10.00 9.77
C ASP A 200 -16.40 9.87 10.29
N ARG A 201 -16.72 8.76 10.96
CA ARG A 201 -18.02 8.62 11.65
C ARG A 201 -18.24 9.73 12.65
N ALA A 202 -17.20 10.07 13.33
CA ALA A 202 -17.20 11.10 14.35
C ALA A 202 -17.38 12.50 13.81
N LEU A 203 -16.74 12.81 12.69
CA LEU A 203 -16.96 14.07 11.99
C LEU A 203 -18.35 14.16 11.41
N ALA A 204 -18.83 13.10 10.80
CA ALA A 204 -20.18 13.04 10.27
C ALA A 204 -21.25 13.35 11.33
N LEU A 205 -21.05 12.90 12.59
CA LEU A 205 -21.95 13.25 13.71
C LEU A 205 -22.02 14.75 14.04
N THR A 206 -21.10 15.56 13.56
CA THR A 206 -21.17 17.02 13.76
C THR A 206 -22.28 17.66 12.93
N LYS A 207 -22.71 17.01 11.84
CA LYS A 207 -23.78 17.48 10.96
C LYS A 207 -25.01 16.54 10.97
N LEU A 208 -24.80 15.24 11.13
CA LEU A 208 -25.84 14.23 10.98
C LEU A 208 -26.17 13.52 12.31
N PRO A 209 -27.41 13.11 12.54
CA PRO A 209 -27.74 12.20 13.64
C PRO A 209 -27.13 10.82 13.38
N LYS A 210 -26.91 10.07 14.47
CA LYS A 210 -26.23 8.77 14.42
C LYS A 210 -26.82 7.78 13.42
N GLU A 211 -28.14 7.73 13.33
CA GLU A 211 -28.88 6.84 12.42
C GLU A 211 -28.52 7.13 10.96
N ARG A 212 -28.25 8.39 10.63
CA ARG A 212 -27.82 8.82 9.28
C ARG A 212 -26.35 8.49 9.03
N VAL A 213 -25.50 8.66 10.05
CA VAL A 213 -24.10 8.22 9.97
C VAL A 213 -24.04 6.70 9.78
N ASP A 214 -24.83 5.92 10.49
CA ASP A 214 -24.88 4.45 10.36
C ASP A 214 -25.30 4.02 8.93
N GLN A 215 -26.10 4.81 8.20
CA GLN A 215 -26.43 4.54 6.78
C GLN A 215 -25.23 4.68 5.84
N LEU A 216 -24.21 5.49 6.19
CA LEU A 216 -22.99 5.67 5.42
C LEU A 216 -21.99 4.53 5.64
N TYR A 217 -22.24 3.65 6.61
CA TYR A 217 -21.40 2.51 6.96
C TYR A 217 -22.23 1.21 7.02
N PRO A 218 -22.82 0.77 5.88
CA PRO A 218 -23.61 -0.45 5.83
C PRO A 218 -22.74 -1.66 6.19
N GLY A 219 -23.36 -2.71 6.73
CA GLY A 219 -22.65 -3.96 7.00
C GLY A 219 -22.21 -4.66 5.73
N TYR A 220 -21.12 -5.45 5.81
CA TYR A 220 -20.65 -6.26 4.70
C TYR A 220 -21.76 -7.15 4.11
N PRO A 221 -21.95 -7.20 2.78
CA PRO A 221 -23.07 -7.91 2.14
C PRO A 221 -22.79 -9.42 1.99
N TYR A 222 -22.79 -10.18 3.09
CA TYR A 222 -22.54 -11.63 3.13
C TYR A 222 -23.51 -12.46 2.28
N ASP A 223 -24.62 -11.91 1.86
CA ASP A 223 -25.60 -12.53 0.97
C ASP A 223 -25.23 -12.43 -0.52
N ARG A 224 -24.37 -11.48 -0.87
CA ARG A 224 -23.93 -11.22 -2.26
C ARG A 224 -22.47 -11.49 -2.48
N HIS A 225 -21.64 -11.22 -1.49
CA HIS A 225 -20.20 -11.31 -1.60
C HIS A 225 -19.65 -12.34 -0.61
N THR A 226 -18.97 -13.34 -1.17
CA THR A 226 -18.43 -14.48 -0.42
C THR A 226 -17.22 -14.05 0.44
N PRO A 227 -17.16 -14.41 1.74
CA PRO A 227 -15.97 -14.20 2.55
C PRO A 227 -14.82 -15.11 2.10
N ILE A 228 -13.59 -14.78 2.54
CA ILE A 228 -12.37 -15.54 2.17
C ILE A 228 -12.48 -16.99 2.62
N VAL A 229 -12.95 -17.22 3.85
CA VAL A 229 -13.12 -18.53 4.45
C VAL A 229 -14.61 -18.84 4.57
N GLY A 230 -15.10 -19.76 3.76
CA GLY A 230 -16.51 -20.16 3.69
C GLY A 230 -16.90 -21.28 4.67
N GLU A 231 -15.93 -21.97 5.27
CA GLU A 231 -16.12 -23.15 6.11
C GLU A 231 -15.43 -22.99 7.48
N GLY A 232 -15.76 -23.87 8.41
CA GLY A 232 -15.16 -23.90 9.74
C GLY A 232 -15.80 -22.98 10.78
N ALA A 233 -15.41 -23.17 12.02
CA ALA A 233 -15.85 -22.41 13.19
C ALA A 233 -14.87 -22.57 14.36
N LEU A 234 -15.05 -21.77 15.44
CA LEU A 234 -14.34 -21.98 16.68
C LEU A 234 -14.87 -23.23 17.41
N ALA A 235 -13.99 -24.21 17.63
CA ALA A 235 -14.26 -25.41 18.40
C ALA A 235 -13.16 -25.61 19.46
N GLN A 236 -13.55 -25.82 20.71
CA GLN A 236 -12.62 -26.08 21.83
C GLN A 236 -11.47 -25.07 21.97
N GLY A 237 -11.71 -23.79 21.67
CA GLY A 237 -10.72 -22.73 21.80
C GLY A 237 -9.70 -22.63 20.65
N ARG A 238 -9.97 -23.32 19.52
CA ARG A 238 -9.16 -23.25 18.27
C ARG A 238 -10.09 -23.08 17.07
N TYR A 239 -9.58 -22.54 16.00
CA TYR A 239 -10.26 -22.57 14.70
C TYR A 239 -10.17 -23.99 14.13
N ASP A 240 -11.31 -24.54 13.74
CA ASP A 240 -11.43 -25.87 13.12
C ASP A 240 -12.20 -25.74 11.81
N GLN A 241 -11.52 -25.99 10.69
CA GLN A 241 -12.06 -25.88 9.34
C GLN A 241 -13.28 -26.82 9.12
N GLN A 242 -13.36 -27.95 9.85
CA GLN A 242 -14.43 -28.92 9.71
C GLN A 242 -15.58 -28.72 10.71
N ALA A 243 -15.47 -27.74 11.60
CA ALA A 243 -16.51 -27.48 12.60
C ALA A 243 -17.70 -26.70 12.01
N GLU A 244 -18.91 -27.12 12.40
CA GLU A 244 -20.12 -26.34 12.11
C GLU A 244 -20.37 -25.24 13.15
N PRO A 245 -20.91 -24.05 12.76
CA PRO A 245 -21.12 -22.93 13.66
C PRO A 245 -22.21 -23.24 14.70
N ARG A 246 -21.98 -22.85 15.96
CA ARG A 246 -23.01 -22.85 17.00
C ARG A 246 -23.70 -21.48 17.02
N ILE A 247 -24.95 -21.42 16.65
CA ILE A 247 -25.75 -20.19 16.56
C ILE A 247 -26.06 -19.66 17.98
N GLY A 248 -25.50 -18.50 18.33
CA GLY A 248 -25.82 -17.75 19.56
C GLY A 248 -25.78 -16.25 19.29
N GLY A 249 -26.83 -15.55 19.69
CA GLY A 249 -27.14 -14.18 19.25
C GLY A 249 -26.27 -13.06 19.82
N VAL A 250 -26.13 -11.99 19.05
CA VAL A 250 -25.31 -10.77 19.30
C VAL A 250 -26.18 -9.54 19.49
N ARG A 251 -25.78 -8.62 20.36
CA ARG A 251 -26.28 -7.23 20.42
C ARG A 251 -25.15 -6.24 20.59
N ALA A 252 -25.20 -5.15 19.79
CA ALA A 252 -24.25 -4.06 19.74
C ALA A 252 -24.72 -2.80 20.47
N LEU A 253 -23.78 -1.93 20.89
CA LEU A 253 -24.07 -0.55 21.33
C LEU A 253 -22.87 0.39 21.01
N SER A 254 -23.19 1.59 20.61
CA SER A 254 -22.36 2.64 20.04
C SER A 254 -22.18 3.86 20.94
N GLN A 255 -21.10 4.63 20.74
CA GLN A 255 -21.05 6.12 20.64
C GLN A 255 -19.66 6.74 20.87
N ALA A 256 -19.25 7.60 20.06
CA ALA A 256 -18.84 9.01 19.96
C ALA A 256 -17.41 9.35 19.50
N ALA A 257 -17.21 10.43 18.86
CA ALA A 257 -16.42 10.87 17.75
C ALA A 257 -15.35 11.97 17.97
N ALA A 258 -14.30 12.10 17.21
CA ALA A 258 -13.70 13.14 16.37
C ALA A 258 -12.16 13.16 16.18
N THR A 259 -11.69 13.16 15.08
CA THR A 259 -10.83 13.70 13.99
C THR A 259 -9.30 13.67 14.01
N LEU A 260 -8.64 13.27 12.88
CA LEU A 260 -7.20 13.20 12.66
C LEU A 260 -6.74 13.51 11.21
N ASP A 261 -5.75 14.39 11.02
CA ASP A 261 -4.97 14.51 9.78
C ASP A 261 -3.61 15.21 10.00
N ALA A 262 -2.49 14.48 10.09
CA ALA A 262 -1.13 15.07 9.96
C ALA A 262 0.07 14.10 9.94
N VAL A 263 -0.11 12.80 9.65
CA VAL A 263 1.05 11.92 9.44
C VAL A 263 1.15 11.60 7.96
N PRO A 264 2.26 11.94 7.29
CA PRO A 264 2.42 11.58 5.89
C PRO A 264 2.46 10.05 5.77
N SER A 265 1.67 9.55 4.84
CA SER A 265 1.78 8.18 4.40
C SER A 265 3.14 7.97 3.71
N THR A 266 3.80 6.87 4.02
CA THR A 266 5.08 6.51 3.38
C THR A 266 4.90 5.63 2.16
N MET A 267 3.71 5.08 1.96
CA MET A 267 3.35 4.22 0.83
C MET A 267 2.01 4.56 0.19
N SER A 268 1.17 5.32 0.87
CA SER A 268 -0.05 5.90 0.32
C SER A 268 0.13 7.41 0.17
N SER A 269 -0.53 8.01 -0.81
CA SER A 269 -0.80 9.44 -0.80
C SER A 269 -1.67 9.76 0.42
N GLU A 270 -1.90 11.05 0.70
CA GLU A 270 -2.87 11.51 1.71
C GLU A 270 -4.29 10.96 1.51
N GLU A 271 -4.49 10.14 0.48
CA GLU A 271 -5.74 9.51 0.10
C GLU A 271 -5.87 8.15 0.74
N ARG A 272 -6.66 8.08 1.77
CA ARG A 272 -6.91 6.90 2.62
C ARG A 272 -7.72 5.82 1.93
N GLU A 273 -8.56 6.19 0.96
CA GLU A 273 -9.36 5.29 0.16
C GLU A 273 -8.63 4.88 -1.13
N GLY A 274 -8.53 3.59 -1.41
CA GLY A 274 -7.92 3.03 -2.63
C GLY A 274 -6.72 2.13 -2.39
N ILE A 275 -6.19 2.06 -1.17
CA ILE A 275 -5.21 1.06 -0.79
C ILE A 275 -5.90 -0.28 -0.66
N GLY A 276 -5.38 -1.27 -1.37
CA GLY A 276 -5.94 -2.60 -1.38
C GLY A 276 -4.92 -3.61 -1.87
N SER A 277 -5.39 -4.77 -2.20
CA SER A 277 -4.56 -5.83 -2.80
C SER A 277 -5.47 -6.92 -3.36
N ASN A 278 -5.00 -7.65 -4.36
CA ASN A 278 -5.60 -8.94 -4.73
C ASN A 278 -4.58 -10.05 -4.53
N SER A 279 -5.04 -11.22 -4.11
CA SER A 279 -4.29 -12.46 -4.20
C SER A 279 -5.26 -13.64 -4.30
N TRP A 280 -4.92 -14.61 -5.14
CA TRP A 280 -5.65 -15.85 -5.21
C TRP A 280 -4.73 -17.00 -5.60
N VAL A 281 -5.16 -18.21 -5.23
CA VAL A 281 -4.46 -19.45 -5.54
C VAL A 281 -5.44 -20.47 -6.09
N VAL A 282 -5.03 -21.20 -7.12
CA VAL A 282 -5.82 -22.28 -7.77
C VAL A 282 -5.06 -23.59 -7.63
N SER A 283 -5.73 -24.63 -7.15
CA SER A 283 -5.13 -25.96 -6.95
C SER A 283 -4.77 -26.65 -8.27
N GLY A 284 -3.82 -27.58 -8.22
CA GLY A 284 -3.36 -28.33 -9.39
C GLY A 284 -4.46 -29.13 -10.10
N GLU A 285 -5.53 -29.45 -9.42
CA GLU A 285 -6.67 -30.18 -10.04
C GLU A 285 -7.36 -29.34 -11.13
N HIS A 286 -7.35 -27.99 -10.98
CA HIS A 286 -7.95 -27.05 -11.91
C HIS A 286 -6.95 -26.40 -12.89
N THR A 287 -5.66 -26.71 -12.78
CA THR A 287 -4.63 -26.12 -13.65
C THR A 287 -4.18 -27.05 -14.78
N THR A 288 -3.70 -26.47 -15.87
CA THR A 288 -3.17 -27.22 -17.02
C THR A 288 -1.91 -27.99 -16.67
N SER A 289 -1.11 -27.51 -15.72
CA SER A 289 0.14 -28.14 -15.30
C SER A 289 -0.04 -29.24 -14.26
N GLY A 290 -1.22 -29.34 -13.62
CA GLY A 290 -1.47 -30.25 -12.50
C GLY A 290 -0.79 -29.80 -11.19
N LYS A 291 -0.27 -28.56 -11.14
CA LYS A 291 0.33 -27.92 -9.96
C LYS A 291 -0.33 -26.58 -9.70
N PRO A 292 -0.32 -26.07 -8.47
CA PRO A 292 -0.94 -24.80 -8.13
C PRO A 292 -0.37 -23.61 -8.91
N LEU A 293 -1.23 -22.60 -9.10
CA LEU A 293 -0.90 -21.27 -9.56
C LEU A 293 -1.29 -20.25 -8.49
N LEU A 294 -0.41 -19.28 -8.20
CA LEU A 294 -0.65 -18.20 -7.23
C LEU A 294 -0.47 -16.85 -7.92
N ALA A 295 -1.46 -15.95 -7.79
CA ALA A 295 -1.36 -14.56 -8.24
C ALA A 295 -1.41 -13.60 -7.05
N ASN A 296 -0.70 -12.46 -7.17
CA ASN A 296 -0.74 -11.39 -6.19
C ASN A 296 -0.42 -10.04 -6.83
N ASP A 297 -1.16 -9.01 -6.44
CA ASP A 297 -0.97 -7.61 -6.84
C ASP A 297 -1.43 -6.66 -5.71
N PRO A 298 -0.51 -6.15 -4.89
CA PRO A 298 -0.80 -5.11 -3.89
C PRO A 298 -1.09 -3.76 -4.55
N HIS A 299 -2.20 -3.11 -4.14
CA HIS A 299 -2.60 -1.80 -4.63
C HIS A 299 -2.15 -0.72 -3.66
N LEU A 300 -1.22 0.10 -4.10
CA LEU A 300 -0.60 1.16 -3.32
C LEU A 300 -0.58 2.44 -4.13
N SER A 301 -0.25 3.57 -3.50
CA SER A 301 -0.04 4.82 -4.21
C SER A 301 1.12 4.71 -5.20
N PRO A 302 0.98 5.29 -6.40
CA PRO A 302 2.04 5.31 -7.39
C PRO A 302 3.22 6.15 -6.88
N GLN A 303 4.36 5.52 -6.67
CA GLN A 303 5.60 6.16 -6.23
C GLN A 303 6.72 5.97 -7.25
N MET A 304 7.60 6.95 -7.31
CA MET A 304 8.82 6.89 -8.10
C MET A 304 10.04 7.19 -7.21
N PRO A 305 10.95 6.24 -7.01
CA PRO A 305 10.88 4.81 -7.39
C PRO A 305 9.75 4.05 -6.67
N SER A 306 9.31 2.94 -7.27
CA SER A 306 8.35 2.03 -6.61
C SER A 306 8.84 1.58 -5.23
N VAL A 307 7.93 1.35 -4.29
CA VAL A 307 8.23 0.79 -2.97
C VAL A 307 8.91 -0.58 -3.08
N TRP A 308 8.56 -1.35 -4.11
CA TRP A 308 9.08 -2.69 -4.35
C TRP A 308 10.43 -2.66 -5.05
N TYR A 309 11.26 -3.64 -4.69
CA TYR A 309 12.51 -3.95 -5.35
C TYR A 309 12.58 -5.45 -5.64
N GLN A 310 12.72 -5.84 -6.90
CA GLN A 310 12.79 -7.24 -7.33
C GLN A 310 14.18 -7.81 -7.09
N ALA A 311 14.28 -9.02 -6.52
CA ALA A 311 15.57 -9.69 -6.31
C ALA A 311 15.45 -11.21 -6.21
N GLY A 312 16.53 -11.91 -6.55
CA GLY A 312 16.77 -13.31 -6.19
C GLY A 312 17.93 -13.42 -5.16
N LEU A 313 17.73 -14.22 -4.13
CA LEU A 313 18.69 -14.47 -3.06
C LEU A 313 18.97 -15.97 -2.99
N HIS A 314 20.16 -16.37 -3.42
CA HIS A 314 20.48 -17.77 -3.69
C HIS A 314 21.72 -18.23 -2.89
N CYS A 315 21.56 -19.19 -2.03
CA CYS A 315 22.67 -20.00 -1.53
C CYS A 315 23.14 -20.94 -2.63
N ARG A 316 24.43 -20.91 -3.02
CA ARG A 316 24.96 -21.83 -4.05
C ARG A 316 24.75 -23.31 -3.72
N LYS A 317 24.71 -23.61 -2.43
CA LYS A 317 24.34 -24.93 -1.89
C LYS A 317 23.51 -24.73 -0.64
N LEU A 318 22.29 -25.23 -0.65
CA LEU A 318 21.42 -25.22 0.54
C LEU A 318 22.05 -26.04 1.67
N SER A 319 22.11 -25.44 2.85
CA SER A 319 22.66 -26.00 4.09
C SER A 319 22.10 -25.26 5.30
N GLU A 320 22.38 -25.70 6.51
CA GLU A 320 22.01 -25.00 7.75
C GLU A 320 22.61 -23.59 7.83
N GLN A 321 23.82 -23.38 7.27
CA GLN A 321 24.46 -22.05 7.23
C GLN A 321 23.92 -21.15 6.13
N CYS A 322 23.30 -21.72 5.10
CA CYS A 322 22.73 -20.99 3.98
C CYS A 322 21.48 -21.69 3.45
N PRO A 323 20.32 -21.49 4.12
CA PRO A 323 19.08 -22.21 3.79
C PRO A 323 18.17 -21.43 2.81
N TYR A 324 18.67 -20.43 2.10
CA TYR A 324 17.86 -19.54 1.29
C TYR A 324 18.09 -19.77 -0.21
N ASP A 325 16.99 -19.98 -0.92
CA ASP A 325 16.90 -19.97 -2.39
C ASP A 325 15.55 -19.36 -2.75
N VAL A 326 15.47 -18.02 -2.79
CA VAL A 326 14.22 -17.28 -2.80
C VAL A 326 14.25 -16.15 -3.82
N THR A 327 13.17 -15.99 -4.58
CA THR A 327 12.98 -14.93 -5.57
C THR A 327 11.66 -14.21 -5.31
N GLY A 328 11.67 -12.88 -5.40
CA GLY A 328 10.46 -12.10 -5.16
C GLY A 328 10.70 -10.60 -5.02
N PHE A 329 9.70 -9.97 -4.43
CA PHE A 329 9.69 -8.55 -4.13
C PHE A 329 10.22 -8.29 -2.73
N THR A 330 11.15 -7.35 -2.63
CA THR A 330 11.79 -6.90 -1.40
C THR A 330 11.50 -5.42 -1.17
N PHE A 331 11.85 -4.90 0.01
CA PHE A 331 11.89 -3.46 0.29
C PHE A 331 13.33 -2.99 0.40
N SER A 332 13.70 -1.92 -0.33
CA SER A 332 15.00 -1.28 -0.13
C SER A 332 15.12 -0.76 1.29
N GLY A 333 16.04 -1.32 2.07
CA GLY A 333 16.21 -1.05 3.50
C GLY A 333 15.89 -2.25 4.41
N VAL A 334 15.22 -3.30 3.92
CA VAL A 334 14.88 -4.51 4.68
C VAL A 334 15.46 -5.75 4.00
N PRO A 335 16.20 -6.63 4.70
CA PRO A 335 16.69 -7.88 4.13
C PRO A 335 15.60 -8.95 4.00
N GLY A 336 15.80 -9.88 3.05
CA GLY A 336 14.88 -10.96 2.73
C GLY A 336 13.90 -10.60 1.62
N VAL A 337 13.00 -11.54 1.29
CA VAL A 337 11.92 -11.40 0.32
C VAL A 337 10.59 -11.31 1.06
N ILE A 338 9.80 -10.32 0.73
CA ILE A 338 8.49 -10.06 1.39
C ILE A 338 7.40 -10.91 0.74
N ILE A 339 7.29 -10.86 -0.59
CA ILE A 339 6.31 -11.59 -1.40
C ILE A 339 7.07 -12.30 -2.50
N GLY A 340 6.83 -13.60 -2.69
CA GLY A 340 7.53 -14.36 -3.72
C GLY A 340 7.42 -15.88 -3.56
N HIS A 341 8.48 -16.56 -3.91
CA HIS A 341 8.60 -18.02 -3.75
C HIS A 341 10.04 -18.41 -3.39
N ASN A 342 10.19 -19.58 -2.77
CA ASN A 342 11.44 -20.31 -2.71
C ASN A 342 11.37 -21.56 -3.63
N ASP A 343 12.24 -22.53 -3.48
CA ASP A 343 12.29 -23.74 -4.28
C ASP A 343 11.10 -24.71 -4.04
N LYS A 344 10.29 -24.48 -3.01
CA LYS A 344 9.21 -25.39 -2.56
C LYS A 344 7.85 -24.72 -2.44
N ILE A 345 7.78 -23.49 -1.92
CA ILE A 345 6.53 -22.78 -1.65
C ILE A 345 6.50 -21.43 -2.33
N ALA A 346 5.28 -20.95 -2.61
CA ALA A 346 5.00 -19.56 -2.96
C ALA A 346 4.04 -18.94 -1.95
N TRP A 347 4.17 -17.62 -1.75
CA TRP A 347 3.28 -16.87 -0.87
C TRP A 347 2.96 -15.50 -1.45
N GLY A 348 1.72 -15.06 -1.16
CA GLY A 348 1.20 -13.75 -1.50
C GLY A 348 0.51 -13.12 -0.29
N PHE A 349 0.43 -11.79 -0.29
CA PHE A 349 -0.18 -11.02 0.80
C PHE A 349 -1.29 -10.12 0.28
N THR A 350 -2.37 -10.00 1.06
CA THR A 350 -3.28 -8.86 0.96
C THR A 350 -3.51 -8.28 2.35
N ASN A 351 -3.80 -6.98 2.44
CA ASN A 351 -4.08 -6.38 3.74
C ASN A 351 -5.31 -7.06 4.37
N LEU A 352 -5.15 -7.55 5.61
CA LEU A 352 -6.23 -8.16 6.38
C LEU A 352 -7.21 -7.10 6.88
N GLY A 353 -6.69 -5.93 7.26
CA GLY A 353 -7.46 -4.81 7.77
C GLY A 353 -8.22 -5.07 9.07
N PRO A 354 -7.67 -5.80 10.07
CA PRO A 354 -8.36 -5.98 11.31
C PRO A 354 -8.33 -4.68 12.13
N ASP A 355 -9.23 -4.57 13.05
CA ASP A 355 -9.33 -3.44 13.96
C ASP A 355 -8.24 -3.52 15.04
N VAL A 356 -7.13 -2.79 14.80
CA VAL A 356 -5.88 -2.85 15.58
C VAL A 356 -5.49 -1.52 16.22
N ALA A 357 -6.32 -0.48 16.04
CA ALA A 357 -6.08 0.86 16.56
C ALA A 357 -7.38 1.45 17.13
N ASP A 358 -7.35 2.00 18.33
CA ASP A 358 -8.47 2.68 18.97
C ASP A 358 -8.10 4.07 19.45
N LEU A 359 -9.06 4.98 19.36
CA LEU A 359 -8.97 6.33 19.89
C LEU A 359 -9.65 6.40 21.26
N PHE A 360 -8.87 6.74 22.27
CA PHE A 360 -9.36 6.94 23.62
C PHE A 360 -9.48 8.42 23.93
N LEU A 361 -10.69 8.87 24.22
CA LEU A 361 -10.96 10.20 24.75
C LEU A 361 -10.52 10.26 26.20
N GLU A 362 -9.73 11.28 26.59
CA GLU A 362 -9.10 11.38 27.90
C GLU A 362 -9.48 12.68 28.61
N LYS A 363 -9.48 12.64 29.95
CA LYS A 363 -9.61 13.81 30.82
C LYS A 363 -8.26 14.07 31.49
N VAL A 364 -7.53 15.06 31.00
CA VAL A 364 -6.20 15.42 31.46
C VAL A 364 -6.24 16.69 32.32
N ASP A 365 -5.60 16.68 33.47
CA ASP A 365 -5.41 17.83 34.35
C ASP A 365 -3.94 17.97 34.73
N GLY A 366 -3.26 18.97 34.16
CA GLY A 366 -1.85 19.23 34.37
C GLY A 366 -0.94 18.07 33.91
N ASP A 367 -0.39 17.31 34.86
CA ASP A 367 0.48 16.15 34.65
C ASP A 367 -0.19 14.82 34.99
N THR A 368 -1.51 14.83 35.18
CA THR A 368 -2.33 13.65 35.47
C THR A 368 -3.47 13.50 34.48
N TYR A 369 -4.07 12.31 34.43
CA TYR A 369 -5.31 12.01 33.73
C TYR A 369 -6.25 11.18 34.62
N LEU A 370 -7.54 11.31 34.38
CA LEU A 370 -8.54 10.56 35.12
C LEU A 370 -8.64 9.13 34.59
N TYR A 371 -8.58 8.12 35.47
CA TYR A 371 -8.82 6.73 35.14
C TYR A 371 -9.49 5.98 36.28
N LYS A 372 -10.66 5.43 36.03
CA LYS A 372 -11.50 4.69 37.05
C LYS A 372 -11.73 5.47 38.33
N GLY A 373 -11.88 6.79 38.22
CA GLY A 373 -12.13 7.69 39.36
C GLY A 373 -10.85 8.19 40.07
N GLU A 374 -9.66 7.75 39.66
CA GLU A 374 -8.37 8.14 40.23
C GLU A 374 -7.58 9.04 39.26
N GLN A 375 -6.80 9.99 39.83
CA GLN A 375 -5.84 10.77 39.07
C GLN A 375 -4.54 9.99 38.91
N VAL A 376 -4.24 9.57 37.69
CA VAL A 376 -3.04 8.82 37.32
C VAL A 376 -2.02 9.76 36.66
N LYS A 377 -0.74 9.61 36.98
CA LYS A 377 0.31 10.44 36.39
C LYS A 377 0.52 10.10 34.93
N LEU A 378 0.62 11.13 34.07
CA LEU A 378 1.04 10.98 32.67
C LEU A 378 2.50 10.52 32.59
N GLU A 379 2.78 9.60 31.67
CA GLU A 379 4.13 9.36 31.22
C GLU A 379 4.56 10.51 30.32
N THR A 380 5.76 11.05 30.56
CA THR A 380 6.29 12.19 29.79
C THR A 380 7.70 11.90 29.31
N ARG A 381 8.01 12.30 28.07
CA ARG A 381 9.36 12.29 27.53
C ARG A 381 9.64 13.56 26.72
N GLN A 382 10.90 13.99 26.75
CA GLN A 382 11.36 15.11 25.93
C GLN A 382 11.97 14.56 24.65
N GLU A 383 11.56 15.13 23.51
CA GLU A 383 12.10 14.82 22.19
C GLU A 383 12.69 16.08 21.58
N GLN A 384 13.94 16.01 21.12
CA GLN A 384 14.59 17.09 20.42
C GLN A 384 14.64 16.82 18.92
N ILE A 385 14.09 17.72 18.12
CA ILE A 385 14.03 17.65 16.65
C ILE A 385 15.04 18.67 16.10
N LYS A 386 16.04 18.21 15.39
CA LYS A 386 16.97 19.07 14.67
C LYS A 386 16.30 19.60 13.40
N VAL A 387 16.56 20.87 13.09
CA VAL A 387 15.95 21.57 11.94
C VAL A 387 17.07 22.17 11.10
N ALA A 388 17.21 21.73 9.84
CA ALA A 388 18.19 22.30 8.93
C ALA A 388 17.96 23.82 8.76
N GLY A 389 19.01 24.60 8.93
CA GLY A 389 18.95 26.08 8.85
C GLY A 389 18.20 26.78 9.99
N GLY A 390 17.87 26.07 11.09
CA GLY A 390 17.17 26.62 12.25
C GLY A 390 17.65 26.06 13.58
N ASP A 391 17.07 26.58 14.68
CA ASP A 391 17.31 26.04 16.02
C ASP A 391 16.56 24.72 16.21
N PRO A 392 17.11 23.79 17.02
CA PRO A 392 16.39 22.56 17.38
C PRO A 392 15.09 22.85 18.13
N VAL A 393 14.04 22.09 17.82
CA VAL A 393 12.75 22.19 18.49
C VAL A 393 12.61 21.06 19.50
N THR A 394 12.26 21.40 20.74
CA THR A 394 11.96 20.40 21.79
C THR A 394 10.46 20.28 21.96
N ILE A 395 9.94 19.07 21.94
CA ILE A 395 8.55 18.74 22.28
C ILE A 395 8.49 17.87 23.52
N THR A 396 7.37 17.96 24.25
CA THR A 396 7.08 17.08 25.39
C THR A 396 5.98 16.11 24.96
N VAL A 397 6.33 14.85 24.77
CA VAL A 397 5.35 13.82 24.48
C VAL A 397 4.73 13.33 25.78
N LYS A 398 3.41 13.33 25.86
CA LYS A 398 2.63 12.84 26.98
C LYS A 398 1.90 11.57 26.59
N SER A 399 1.77 10.62 27.50
CA SER A 399 1.05 9.37 27.26
C SER A 399 0.21 8.98 28.45
N THR A 400 -0.97 8.44 28.19
CA THR A 400 -1.78 7.71 29.15
C THR A 400 -1.47 6.19 29.05
N ARG A 401 -2.18 5.38 29.77
CA ARG A 401 -2.12 3.92 29.63
C ARG A 401 -2.56 3.42 28.24
N HIS A 402 -3.38 4.22 27.54
CA HIS A 402 -3.90 3.91 26.20
C HIS A 402 -2.95 4.33 25.08
N GLY A 403 -1.84 5.02 25.41
CA GLY A 403 -0.84 5.40 24.45
C GLY A 403 -0.54 6.90 24.43
N PRO A 404 0.18 7.39 23.41
CA PRO A 404 0.54 8.80 23.29
C PRO A 404 -0.68 9.66 23.02
N LEU A 405 -0.70 10.86 23.61
CA LEU A 405 -1.66 11.91 23.30
C LEU A 405 -1.31 12.51 21.94
N ILE A 406 -2.24 12.48 21.02
CA ILE A 406 -2.00 12.86 19.61
C ILE A 406 -2.63 14.19 19.21
N ASN A 407 -3.58 14.72 19.96
CA ASN A 407 -4.31 15.95 19.63
C ASN A 407 -3.44 17.21 19.55
N GLU A 408 -2.23 17.24 20.11
CA GLU A 408 -1.30 18.38 19.97
C GLU A 408 -0.51 18.34 18.65
N VAL A 409 -0.42 17.17 18.01
CA VAL A 409 0.39 16.96 16.80
C VAL A 409 -0.45 16.57 15.58
N MET A 410 -1.71 16.27 15.79
CA MET A 410 -2.70 15.94 14.78
C MET A 410 -3.86 16.91 14.95
N ALA A 411 -3.97 17.90 14.06
CA ALA A 411 -4.88 19.04 14.19
C ALA A 411 -6.36 18.64 14.28
N ASP A 412 -6.68 17.49 13.75
CA ASP A 412 -8.02 16.97 13.65
C ASP A 412 -8.40 16.00 14.79
N ALA A 413 -7.43 15.55 15.60
CA ALA A 413 -7.71 14.83 16.84
C ALA A 413 -8.27 15.78 17.91
N ARG A 414 -9.55 16.18 17.76
CA ARG A 414 -10.19 17.09 18.69
C ARG A 414 -10.92 16.34 19.78
N PRO A 415 -10.60 16.63 21.06
CA PRO A 415 -11.38 16.07 22.14
C PRO A 415 -12.81 16.63 22.11
N SER A 416 -13.78 15.80 22.47
CA SER A 416 -15.20 16.15 22.47
C SER A 416 -15.87 15.88 23.83
N GLY A 417 -17.00 16.55 24.08
CA GLY A 417 -17.74 16.42 25.33
C GLY A 417 -16.94 16.84 26.55
N GLU A 418 -16.76 15.95 27.52
CA GLU A 418 -15.97 16.19 28.74
C GLU A 418 -14.48 15.88 28.58
N ALA A 419 -14.06 15.34 27.44
CA ALA A 419 -12.66 15.04 27.13
C ALA A 419 -11.90 16.31 26.74
N ASN A 420 -10.59 16.34 27.02
CA ASN A 420 -9.70 17.42 26.58
C ASN A 420 -8.41 16.88 25.93
N ALA A 421 -8.30 15.56 25.76
CA ALA A 421 -7.21 14.92 25.04
C ALA A 421 -7.67 13.64 24.35
N VAL A 422 -6.89 13.18 23.37
CA VAL A 422 -7.09 11.94 22.62
C VAL A 422 -5.81 11.11 22.66
N ALA A 423 -5.89 9.87 23.13
CA ALA A 423 -4.80 8.91 23.12
C ALA A 423 -4.99 7.89 22.00
N LEU A 424 -3.91 7.49 21.35
CA LEU A 424 -3.89 6.43 20.34
C LEU A 424 -3.37 5.13 20.94
N GLN A 425 -4.22 4.11 21.03
CA GLN A 425 -3.83 2.75 21.33
C GLN A 425 -3.73 1.96 20.02
N TRP A 426 -2.52 1.52 19.66
CA TRP A 426 -2.25 0.84 18.40
C TRP A 426 -1.28 -0.32 18.62
N THR A 427 -1.60 -1.50 18.09
CA THR A 427 -0.81 -2.73 18.31
C THR A 427 0.64 -2.61 17.83
N ALA A 428 0.90 -1.79 16.79
CA ALA A 428 2.24 -1.56 16.29
C ALA A 428 3.13 -0.72 17.22
N LEU A 429 2.57 -0.06 18.23
CA LEU A 429 3.34 0.63 19.29
C LEU A 429 3.85 -0.33 20.39
N THR A 430 3.56 -1.63 20.24
CA THR A 430 4.11 -2.68 21.10
C THR A 430 5.14 -3.47 20.31
N PRO A 431 6.33 -3.78 20.87
CA PRO A 431 7.36 -4.59 20.21
C PRO A 431 6.83 -5.94 19.73
N GLY A 432 7.20 -6.35 18.51
CA GLY A 432 6.75 -7.57 17.85
C GLY A 432 7.87 -8.34 17.16
N ARG A 433 7.50 -9.44 16.49
CA ARG A 433 8.44 -10.39 15.88
C ARG A 433 8.26 -10.57 14.36
N THR A 434 7.59 -9.65 13.68
CA THR A 434 7.32 -9.76 12.24
C THR A 434 8.60 -9.90 11.39
N VAL A 435 9.73 -9.33 11.83
CA VAL A 435 11.01 -9.51 11.12
C VAL A 435 11.46 -10.97 11.13
N ASP A 436 11.27 -11.68 12.26
CA ASP A 436 11.54 -13.13 12.34
C ASP A 436 10.66 -13.91 11.36
N ALA A 437 9.38 -13.51 11.23
CA ALA A 437 8.45 -14.13 10.28
C ALA A 437 8.95 -14.08 8.84
N ILE A 438 9.50 -12.95 8.39
CA ILE A 438 10.03 -12.80 7.02
C ILE A 438 11.12 -13.84 6.75
N PHE A 439 12.11 -13.95 7.63
CA PHE A 439 13.19 -14.94 7.45
C PHE A 439 12.70 -16.38 7.58
N ALA A 440 11.71 -16.64 8.42
CA ALA A 440 11.10 -17.95 8.56
C ALA A 440 10.31 -18.35 7.28
N LEU A 441 9.52 -17.44 6.73
CA LEU A 441 8.80 -17.65 5.45
C LEU A 441 9.76 -17.94 4.30
N ASN A 442 10.87 -17.19 4.18
CA ASN A 442 11.83 -17.34 3.10
C ASN A 442 12.47 -18.75 3.05
N LYS A 443 12.49 -19.49 4.15
CA LYS A 443 13.05 -20.84 4.23
C LYS A 443 12.01 -21.96 4.48
N ALA A 444 10.74 -21.62 4.67
CA ALA A 444 9.68 -22.59 4.89
C ALA A 444 9.55 -23.55 3.71
N GLY A 445 9.42 -24.86 3.98
CA GLY A 445 9.36 -25.87 2.92
C GLY A 445 8.01 -26.53 2.77
N ASP A 446 7.08 -26.30 3.70
CA ASP A 446 5.75 -26.90 3.70
C ASP A 446 4.72 -26.06 4.48
N TRP A 447 3.47 -26.48 4.49
CA TRP A 447 2.37 -25.82 5.17
C TRP A 447 2.57 -25.67 6.71
N PRO A 448 3.02 -26.68 7.47
CA PRO A 448 3.33 -26.53 8.88
C PRO A 448 4.41 -25.48 9.18
N GLU A 449 5.49 -25.45 8.40
CA GLU A 449 6.56 -24.45 8.55
C GLU A 449 6.08 -23.04 8.17
N PHE A 450 5.28 -22.92 7.09
CA PHE A 450 4.62 -21.68 6.72
C PHE A 450 3.73 -21.16 7.85
N ARG A 451 2.86 -21.97 8.44
CA ARG A 451 2.02 -21.59 9.57
C ARG A 451 2.83 -21.18 10.81
N SER A 452 3.95 -21.87 11.05
CA SER A 452 4.87 -21.52 12.15
C SER A 452 5.51 -20.15 11.93
N ALA A 453 5.85 -19.81 10.69
CA ALA A 453 6.34 -18.48 10.32
C ALA A 453 5.22 -17.43 10.43
N ALA A 454 4.02 -17.73 9.96
CA ALA A 454 2.86 -16.87 10.06
C ALA A 454 2.49 -16.52 11.51
N ALA A 455 2.72 -17.43 12.47
CA ALA A 455 2.49 -17.18 13.90
C ALA A 455 3.37 -16.07 14.48
N LEU A 456 4.50 -15.74 13.84
CA LEU A 456 5.38 -14.63 14.19
C LEU A 456 5.00 -13.31 13.49
N PHE A 457 4.04 -13.35 12.57
CA PHE A 457 3.63 -12.19 11.78
C PHE A 457 2.55 -11.40 12.53
N GLU A 458 2.96 -10.39 13.28
CA GLU A 458 2.08 -9.69 14.21
C GLU A 458 1.49 -8.39 13.64
N VAL A 459 2.32 -7.55 13.01
CA VAL A 459 1.94 -6.26 12.41
C VAL A 459 2.79 -5.96 11.17
N PRO A 460 2.18 -5.38 10.07
CA PRO A 460 0.74 -5.26 9.83
C PRO A 460 0.09 -6.63 9.65
N SER A 461 -1.14 -6.80 10.08
CA SER A 461 -1.87 -8.04 9.85
C SER A 461 -2.19 -8.23 8.37
N GLN A 462 -1.88 -9.40 7.81
CA GLN A 462 -2.06 -9.68 6.39
C GLN A 462 -2.88 -10.96 6.19
N ASN A 463 -3.62 -11.06 5.09
CA ASN A 463 -4.10 -12.32 4.56
C ASN A 463 -2.93 -13.03 3.88
N LEU A 464 -2.51 -14.17 4.36
CA LEU A 464 -1.42 -14.95 3.78
C LEU A 464 -1.97 -16.07 2.91
N ILE A 465 -1.68 -16.03 1.61
CA ILE A 465 -1.99 -17.10 0.65
C ILE A 465 -0.75 -17.96 0.45
N TYR A 466 -0.95 -19.26 0.36
CA TYR A 466 0.08 -20.29 0.26
C TYR A 466 -0.18 -21.25 -0.90
N ALA A 467 0.88 -21.67 -1.56
CA ALA A 467 0.90 -22.83 -2.46
C ALA A 467 2.25 -23.53 -2.37
N ASP A 468 2.29 -24.86 -2.67
CA ASP A 468 3.54 -25.60 -2.73
C ASP A 468 3.67 -26.52 -3.95
N THR A 469 4.91 -26.97 -4.18
CA THR A 469 5.24 -27.89 -5.28
C THR A 469 4.69 -29.31 -5.08
N SER A 470 4.22 -29.66 -3.87
CA SER A 470 3.51 -30.93 -3.64
C SER A 470 2.10 -30.89 -4.18
N GLY A 471 1.49 -29.70 -4.27
CA GLY A 471 0.15 -29.47 -4.81
C GLY A 471 -0.83 -28.87 -3.81
N LYS A 472 -0.40 -28.64 -2.57
CA LYS A 472 -1.19 -28.06 -1.48
C LYS A 472 -1.38 -26.55 -1.69
N ILE A 473 -2.58 -26.06 -1.33
CA ILE A 473 -2.91 -24.64 -1.26
C ILE A 473 -3.45 -24.29 0.11
N GLY A 474 -3.38 -23.04 0.52
CA GLY A 474 -3.90 -22.64 1.83
C GLY A 474 -3.98 -21.13 2.05
N TYR A 475 -4.63 -20.79 3.15
CA TYR A 475 -4.79 -19.43 3.64
C TYR A 475 -4.62 -19.37 5.16
N GLN A 476 -3.99 -18.34 5.66
CA GLN A 476 -3.84 -18.06 7.08
C GLN A 476 -4.03 -16.56 7.35
N ALA A 477 -4.87 -16.22 8.32
CA ALA A 477 -4.99 -14.89 8.88
C ALA A 477 -4.10 -14.75 10.13
N PRO A 478 -2.90 -14.18 10.08
CA PRO A 478 -2.10 -13.86 11.25
C PRO A 478 -2.33 -12.42 11.73
N GLY A 479 -1.94 -12.11 12.95
CA GLY A 479 -1.91 -10.75 13.45
C GLY A 479 -2.05 -10.66 14.95
N ARG A 480 -1.57 -9.55 15.52
CA ARG A 480 -1.86 -9.18 16.92
C ARG A 480 -3.16 -8.37 16.94
N ILE A 481 -4.29 -9.07 17.02
CA ILE A 481 -5.64 -8.48 16.98
C ILE A 481 -6.18 -8.34 18.40
N PRO A 482 -6.49 -7.12 18.88
CA PRO A 482 -6.90 -6.90 20.25
C PRO A 482 -8.29 -7.45 20.54
N VAL A 483 -8.53 -7.83 21.81
CA VAL A 483 -9.85 -8.17 22.32
C VAL A 483 -10.26 -7.08 23.31
N ARG A 484 -11.34 -6.38 23.05
CA ARG A 484 -11.85 -5.30 23.89
C ARG A 484 -12.70 -5.84 25.04
N GLU A 485 -12.71 -5.15 26.18
CA GLU A 485 -13.65 -5.46 27.26
C GLU A 485 -15.09 -5.12 26.86
N LYS A 486 -15.27 -4.01 26.14
CA LYS A 486 -16.55 -3.51 25.65
C LYS A 486 -16.32 -2.72 24.35
N GLY A 487 -17.35 -2.63 23.51
CA GLY A 487 -17.26 -1.93 22.21
C GLY A 487 -16.72 -2.81 21.10
N ASP A 488 -16.60 -2.23 19.93
CA ASP A 488 -16.27 -2.90 18.67
C ASP A 488 -15.25 -2.14 17.82
N GLY A 489 -14.64 -1.06 18.36
CA GLY A 489 -13.61 -0.27 17.70
C GLY A 489 -14.13 0.68 16.62
N THR A 490 -15.43 0.79 16.41
CA THR A 490 -15.98 1.66 15.36
C THR A 490 -16.10 3.14 15.74
N TRP A 491 -15.86 3.48 17.02
CA TRP A 491 -16.02 4.82 17.57
C TRP A 491 -14.96 5.14 18.62
N PRO A 492 -14.50 6.40 18.72
CA PRO A 492 -13.67 6.82 19.86
C PRO A 492 -14.43 6.63 21.19
N VAL A 493 -13.74 6.15 22.21
CA VAL A 493 -14.33 5.70 23.46
C VAL A 493 -13.76 6.44 24.69
N PRO A 494 -14.55 6.60 25.80
CA PRO A 494 -14.08 7.28 26.99
C PRO A 494 -13.05 6.44 27.75
N GLY A 495 -11.77 6.82 27.69
CA GLY A 495 -10.64 6.15 28.36
C GLY A 495 -10.74 6.21 29.89
N TRP A 496 -11.30 7.30 30.45
CA TRP A 496 -11.38 7.48 31.89
C TRP A 496 -12.27 6.47 32.64
N THR A 497 -13.16 5.74 31.94
CA THR A 497 -14.02 4.74 32.55
C THR A 497 -13.31 3.40 32.74
N GLY A 498 -12.39 3.07 31.84
CA GLY A 498 -11.71 1.77 31.72
C GLY A 498 -12.65 0.61 31.32
N GLU A 499 -13.87 0.91 30.85
CA GLU A 499 -14.80 -0.09 30.35
C GLU A 499 -14.44 -0.63 28.97
N TYR A 500 -13.72 0.17 28.18
CA TYR A 500 -13.34 -0.09 26.78
C TYR A 500 -11.89 -0.54 26.64
N ASP A 501 -11.18 -0.76 27.76
CA ASP A 501 -9.82 -1.22 27.76
C ASP A 501 -9.64 -2.47 26.90
N TRP A 502 -8.47 -2.62 26.28
CA TRP A 502 -8.10 -3.87 25.65
C TRP A 502 -7.79 -4.91 26.74
N LYS A 503 -8.21 -6.15 26.51
CA LYS A 503 -7.79 -7.29 27.34
C LYS A 503 -6.28 -7.51 27.20
N ALA A 504 -5.68 -8.11 28.21
CA ALA A 504 -4.23 -8.32 28.24
C ALA A 504 -3.71 -9.24 27.11
N ALA A 505 -4.55 -10.15 26.61
CA ALA A 505 -4.19 -11.05 25.52
C ALA A 505 -4.98 -10.72 24.26
N PRO A 506 -4.31 -10.65 23.07
CA PRO A 506 -4.98 -10.57 21.79
C PRO A 506 -5.71 -11.90 21.48
N ILE A 507 -6.40 -11.94 20.33
CA ILE A 507 -6.96 -13.21 19.83
C ILE A 507 -5.79 -14.20 19.67
N PRO A 508 -5.84 -15.40 20.28
CA PRO A 508 -4.78 -16.40 20.13
C PRO A 508 -4.63 -16.84 18.66
N TYR A 509 -3.39 -17.03 18.20
CA TYR A 509 -3.09 -17.42 16.82
C TYR A 509 -3.89 -18.66 16.37
N GLU A 510 -4.02 -19.67 17.22
CA GLU A 510 -4.78 -20.90 16.91
C GLU A 510 -6.30 -20.68 16.78
N GLN A 511 -6.79 -19.52 17.13
CA GLN A 511 -8.19 -19.12 16.91
C GLN A 511 -8.39 -18.35 15.62
N LEU A 512 -7.31 -17.83 15.01
CA LEU A 512 -7.41 -17.06 13.78
C LEU A 512 -7.79 -17.95 12.59
N PRO A 513 -8.64 -17.44 11.67
CA PRO A 513 -9.14 -18.21 10.53
C PRO A 513 -8.00 -18.74 9.65
N THR A 514 -8.13 -19.99 9.25
CA THR A 514 -7.19 -20.69 8.38
C THR A 514 -7.95 -21.70 7.50
N VAL A 515 -7.45 -21.96 6.31
CA VAL A 515 -7.97 -23.03 5.45
C VAL A 515 -6.81 -23.70 4.72
N GLU A 516 -6.86 -25.04 4.62
CA GLU A 516 -5.93 -25.89 3.90
C GLU A 516 -6.72 -26.75 2.92
N ASP A 517 -6.31 -26.76 1.65
CA ASP A 517 -6.93 -27.52 0.56
C ASP A 517 -8.48 -27.45 0.56
N PRO A 518 -9.08 -26.23 0.38
CA PRO A 518 -10.53 -26.09 0.40
C PRO A 518 -11.19 -26.93 -0.69
N ALA A 519 -12.41 -27.42 -0.43
CA ALA A 519 -13.14 -28.30 -1.35
C ALA A 519 -13.41 -27.67 -2.72
N GLU A 520 -13.49 -26.34 -2.81
CA GLU A 520 -13.64 -25.59 -4.06
C GLU A 520 -12.36 -25.53 -4.91
N GLY A 521 -11.21 -25.92 -4.35
CA GLY A 521 -9.92 -25.98 -5.04
C GLY A 521 -9.28 -24.62 -5.34
N PHE A 522 -9.72 -23.53 -4.72
CA PHE A 522 -9.08 -22.22 -4.82
C PHE A 522 -9.38 -21.35 -3.58
N VAL A 523 -8.58 -20.31 -3.37
CA VAL A 523 -8.82 -19.28 -2.36
C VAL A 523 -8.67 -17.91 -3.01
N VAL A 524 -9.55 -16.97 -2.69
CA VAL A 524 -9.51 -15.59 -3.18
C VAL A 524 -9.54 -14.62 -2.01
N THR A 525 -8.68 -13.62 -2.03
CA THR A 525 -8.70 -12.49 -1.10
C THR A 525 -8.42 -11.18 -1.83
N ALA A 526 -9.27 -10.19 -1.58
CA ALA A 526 -9.13 -8.83 -2.09
C ALA A 526 -9.55 -7.80 -1.04
N ASN A 527 -9.08 -7.99 0.22
CA ASN A 527 -9.39 -7.19 1.40
C ASN A 527 -10.84 -7.35 1.91
N ASN A 528 -11.60 -8.29 1.36
CA ASN A 528 -12.97 -8.59 1.73
C ASN A 528 -13.04 -9.31 3.10
N ALA A 529 -14.25 -9.45 3.64
CA ALA A 529 -14.47 -10.13 4.90
C ALA A 529 -13.79 -11.50 4.95
N VAL A 530 -13.05 -11.75 6.03
CA VAL A 530 -12.33 -13.04 6.21
C VAL A 530 -13.30 -14.18 6.40
N ILE A 531 -14.29 -14.01 7.26
CA ILE A 531 -15.23 -15.07 7.64
C ILE A 531 -16.57 -14.46 8.07
N ASP A 532 -17.65 -15.20 7.86
CA ASP A 532 -18.97 -14.79 8.33
C ASP A 532 -19.03 -14.76 9.87
N PRO A 533 -19.47 -13.66 10.50
CA PRO A 533 -19.57 -13.54 11.95
C PRO A 533 -20.56 -14.54 12.59
N ARG A 534 -21.44 -15.14 11.80
CA ARG A 534 -22.30 -16.24 12.28
C ARG A 534 -21.51 -17.52 12.55
N ARG A 535 -20.33 -17.67 11.92
CA ARG A 535 -19.43 -18.83 12.08
C ARG A 535 -18.29 -18.54 13.07
N TYR A 536 -17.92 -17.27 13.24
CA TYR A 536 -16.73 -16.86 13.99
C TYR A 536 -17.05 -15.70 14.93
N GLN A 537 -16.92 -15.92 16.24
CA GLN A 537 -17.34 -14.96 17.27
C GLN A 537 -16.31 -13.85 17.59
N PRO A 538 -14.98 -14.09 17.57
CA PRO A 538 -14.03 -12.99 17.78
C PRO A 538 -14.17 -11.93 16.68
N LEU A 539 -14.22 -10.67 17.08
CA LEU A 539 -14.29 -9.55 16.17
C LEU A 539 -12.93 -9.30 15.55
N LEU A 540 -12.83 -9.38 14.22
CA LEU A 540 -11.65 -8.96 13.49
C LEU A 540 -11.76 -7.47 13.13
N THR A 541 -12.84 -7.08 12.49
CA THR A 541 -13.24 -5.70 12.18
C THR A 541 -14.71 -5.70 11.72
N LYS A 542 -15.29 -4.51 11.62
CA LYS A 542 -16.56 -4.28 10.92
C LYS A 542 -16.37 -3.57 9.58
N ASP A 543 -15.22 -2.95 9.41
CA ASP A 543 -14.87 -2.09 8.27
C ASP A 543 -14.06 -2.89 7.23
N TRP A 544 -14.73 -3.79 6.51
CA TRP A 544 -14.19 -4.56 5.40
C TRP A 544 -14.31 -3.79 4.09
N SER A 545 -13.40 -4.02 3.13
CA SER A 545 -13.72 -3.79 1.72
C SER A 545 -14.93 -4.65 1.34
N TYR A 546 -15.90 -4.07 0.65
CA TYR A 546 -17.24 -4.64 0.47
C TYR A 546 -17.31 -5.83 -0.49
N GLY A 547 -16.16 -6.28 -1.03
CA GLY A 547 -16.02 -7.56 -1.69
C GLY A 547 -16.30 -7.54 -3.20
N TYR A 548 -16.48 -6.39 -3.85
CA TYR A 548 -16.70 -6.31 -5.29
C TYR A 548 -15.56 -6.97 -6.08
N ARG A 549 -14.31 -6.63 -5.76
CA ARG A 549 -13.12 -7.22 -6.42
C ARG A 549 -12.99 -8.72 -6.15
N SER A 550 -13.15 -9.15 -4.91
CA SER A 550 -13.04 -10.58 -4.56
C SER A 550 -14.12 -11.43 -5.20
N GLN A 551 -15.36 -10.94 -5.27
CA GLN A 551 -16.47 -11.64 -5.93
C GLN A 551 -16.20 -11.74 -7.44
N ARG A 552 -15.72 -10.66 -8.07
CA ARG A 552 -15.35 -10.69 -9.49
C ARG A 552 -14.22 -11.66 -9.80
N ILE A 553 -13.16 -11.69 -8.98
CA ILE A 553 -12.06 -12.66 -9.13
C ILE A 553 -12.59 -14.08 -9.00
N ARG A 554 -13.45 -14.35 -8.01
CA ARG A 554 -14.09 -15.66 -7.81
C ARG A 554 -14.87 -16.10 -9.05
N GLU A 555 -15.73 -15.24 -9.58
CA GLU A 555 -16.52 -15.54 -10.79
C GLU A 555 -15.66 -15.81 -12.02
N LEU A 556 -14.56 -15.05 -12.17
CA LEU A 556 -13.63 -15.25 -13.28
C LEU A 556 -12.86 -16.57 -13.14
N VAL A 557 -12.43 -16.92 -11.93
CA VAL A 557 -11.77 -18.21 -11.63
C VAL A 557 -12.74 -19.38 -11.87
N GLU A 558 -13.95 -19.30 -11.35
CA GLU A 558 -15.00 -20.33 -11.55
C GLU A 558 -15.36 -20.48 -13.03
N SER A 559 -15.51 -19.36 -13.75
CA SER A 559 -15.75 -19.36 -15.19
C SER A 559 -14.61 -20.00 -15.98
N ALA A 560 -13.37 -19.72 -15.60
CA ALA A 560 -12.19 -20.31 -16.24
C ALA A 560 -12.11 -21.81 -15.98
N ILE A 561 -12.35 -22.26 -14.76
CA ILE A 561 -12.43 -23.69 -14.38
C ILE A 561 -13.55 -24.37 -15.16
N GLY A 562 -14.73 -23.75 -15.26
CA GLY A 562 -15.88 -24.29 -16.03
C GLY A 562 -15.64 -24.38 -17.53
N LYS A 563 -14.75 -23.57 -18.09
CA LYS A 563 -14.34 -23.63 -19.51
C LYS A 563 -13.22 -24.61 -19.78
N GLY A 564 -12.53 -25.05 -18.75
CA GLY A 564 -11.41 -25.99 -18.86
C GLY A 564 -10.43 -25.86 -17.71
N LYS A 565 -9.11 -25.93 -18.01
CA LYS A 565 -8.07 -25.81 -17.00
C LYS A 565 -7.38 -24.45 -17.10
N VAL A 566 -7.09 -23.89 -15.93
CA VAL A 566 -6.43 -22.59 -15.76
C VAL A 566 -4.92 -22.70 -16.02
N ASP A 567 -4.33 -21.71 -16.66
CA ASP A 567 -2.88 -21.54 -16.82
C ASP A 567 -2.41 -20.16 -16.32
N ALA A 568 -1.11 -19.92 -16.37
CA ALA A 568 -0.53 -18.65 -15.92
C ALA A 568 -1.02 -17.43 -16.75
N GLY A 569 -1.35 -17.63 -18.03
CA GLY A 569 -1.96 -16.61 -18.87
C GLY A 569 -3.33 -16.21 -18.37
N THR A 570 -4.18 -17.20 -18.08
CA THR A 570 -5.51 -17.00 -17.48
C THR A 570 -5.42 -16.22 -16.16
N MET A 571 -4.44 -16.55 -15.29
CA MET A 571 -4.23 -15.80 -14.03
C MET A 571 -3.88 -14.34 -14.30
N SER A 572 -3.02 -14.08 -15.29
CA SER A 572 -2.65 -12.72 -15.70
C SER A 572 -3.82 -11.95 -16.31
N ASP A 573 -4.64 -12.62 -17.13
CA ASP A 573 -5.83 -12.01 -17.74
C ASP A 573 -6.84 -11.57 -16.67
N ILE A 574 -7.00 -12.36 -15.60
CA ILE A 574 -7.84 -12.02 -14.44
C ILE A 574 -7.28 -10.75 -13.75
N GLN A 575 -5.96 -10.61 -13.58
CA GLN A 575 -5.35 -9.38 -13.02
C GLN A 575 -5.62 -8.13 -13.86
N GLN A 576 -5.93 -8.28 -15.14
CA GLN A 576 -6.22 -7.20 -16.08
C GLN A 576 -7.73 -6.93 -16.25
N ASP A 577 -8.63 -7.65 -15.55
CA ASP A 577 -10.07 -7.43 -15.67
C ASP A 577 -10.47 -6.04 -15.19
N THR A 578 -11.18 -5.31 -16.03
CA THR A 578 -11.57 -3.91 -15.82
C THR A 578 -13.08 -3.72 -15.60
N SER A 579 -13.81 -4.79 -15.34
CA SER A 579 -15.26 -4.72 -15.11
C SER A 579 -15.60 -3.96 -13.83
N ASN A 580 -16.58 -3.07 -13.92
CA ASN A 580 -17.18 -2.41 -12.76
C ASN A 580 -18.49 -3.09 -12.39
N GLU A 581 -18.46 -3.92 -11.37
CA GLU A 581 -19.61 -4.72 -10.94
C GLU A 581 -20.80 -3.84 -10.47
N PHE A 582 -20.52 -2.69 -9.83
CA PHE A 582 -21.57 -1.78 -9.38
C PHE A 582 -22.35 -1.14 -10.55
N ALA A 583 -21.75 -1.05 -11.74
CA ALA A 583 -22.46 -0.57 -12.93
C ALA A 583 -23.72 -1.41 -13.22
N GLY A 584 -23.70 -2.70 -12.90
CA GLY A 584 -24.89 -3.57 -13.01
C GLY A 584 -26.07 -3.10 -12.16
N THR A 585 -25.81 -2.39 -11.06
CA THR A 585 -26.82 -1.79 -10.16
C THR A 585 -27.21 -0.38 -10.59
N LEU A 586 -26.23 0.48 -10.86
CA LEU A 586 -26.49 1.91 -11.12
C LEU A 586 -27.02 2.15 -12.54
N VAL A 587 -26.46 1.53 -13.56
CA VAL A 587 -26.86 1.78 -14.97
C VAL A 587 -28.38 1.55 -15.22
N PRO A 588 -29.01 0.48 -14.73
CA PRO A 588 -30.46 0.32 -14.84
C PRO A 588 -31.27 1.48 -14.23
N ALA A 589 -30.80 2.08 -13.14
CA ALA A 589 -31.45 3.25 -12.53
C ALA A 589 -31.29 4.49 -13.43
N LEU A 590 -30.07 4.77 -13.92
CA LEU A 590 -29.79 5.88 -14.85
C LEU A 590 -30.64 5.80 -16.13
N LEU A 591 -30.80 4.61 -16.68
CA LEU A 591 -31.58 4.40 -17.92
C LEU A 591 -33.09 4.63 -17.75
N ARG A 592 -33.63 4.62 -16.53
CA ARG A 592 -35.07 4.88 -16.22
C ARG A 592 -35.37 6.37 -16.14
N VAL A 593 -34.39 7.20 -15.83
CA VAL A 593 -34.57 8.64 -15.67
C VAL A 593 -34.77 9.32 -17.03
N ASP A 594 -35.78 10.15 -17.14
CA ASP A 594 -35.98 10.90 -18.37
C ASP A 594 -35.01 12.08 -18.47
N LEU A 595 -34.34 12.17 -19.63
CA LEU A 595 -33.35 13.20 -19.96
C LEU A 595 -33.70 13.89 -21.26
N ALA A 596 -33.53 15.20 -21.28
CA ALA A 596 -33.73 16.02 -22.48
C ALA A 596 -32.40 16.33 -23.19
N GLY A 597 -32.51 16.74 -24.45
CA GLY A 597 -31.38 17.29 -25.19
C GLY A 597 -30.25 16.33 -25.48
N ALA A 598 -29.03 16.84 -25.48
CA ALA A 598 -27.82 16.09 -25.84
C ALA A 598 -27.36 15.12 -24.74
N ALA A 599 -27.64 15.37 -23.48
CA ALA A 599 -27.36 14.46 -22.39
C ALA A 599 -28.04 13.09 -22.54
N ARG A 600 -29.19 13.03 -23.22
CA ARG A 600 -29.85 11.77 -23.61
C ARG A 600 -28.95 10.90 -24.50
N GLN A 601 -28.17 11.50 -25.41
CA GLN A 601 -27.28 10.75 -26.29
C GLN A 601 -26.13 10.10 -25.48
N ALA A 602 -25.59 10.81 -24.49
CA ALA A 602 -24.58 10.26 -23.59
C ALA A 602 -25.15 9.10 -22.73
N ARG A 603 -26.36 9.25 -22.16
CA ARG A 603 -27.04 8.15 -21.44
C ARG A 603 -27.21 6.90 -22.32
N GLU A 604 -27.53 7.04 -23.62
CA GLU A 604 -27.70 5.90 -24.52
C GLU A 604 -26.41 5.09 -24.73
N LEU A 605 -25.21 5.68 -24.47
CA LEU A 605 -23.95 4.92 -24.48
C LEU A 605 -23.97 3.78 -23.43
N LEU A 606 -24.66 3.98 -22.29
CA LEU A 606 -24.72 3.01 -21.21
C LEU A 606 -25.61 1.79 -21.52
N ARG A 607 -26.50 1.87 -22.54
CA ARG A 607 -27.50 0.84 -22.82
C ARG A 607 -26.90 -0.50 -23.26
N THR A 608 -25.79 -0.47 -23.96
CA THR A 608 -25.11 -1.64 -24.51
C THR A 608 -23.69 -1.80 -23.97
N TRP A 609 -23.37 -1.02 -22.96
CA TRP A 609 -22.05 -1.09 -22.32
C TRP A 609 -21.93 -2.37 -21.50
N ASP A 610 -20.78 -3.05 -21.63
CA ASP A 610 -20.42 -4.30 -20.93
C ASP A 610 -19.81 -4.08 -19.55
N HIS A 611 -19.87 -2.87 -19.04
CA HIS A 611 -19.30 -2.38 -17.79
C HIS A 611 -17.74 -2.39 -17.74
N SER A 612 -17.08 -2.60 -18.87
CA SER A 612 -15.62 -2.57 -18.95
C SER A 612 -15.07 -1.13 -18.93
N GLN A 613 -14.07 -0.90 -18.14
CA GLN A 613 -13.36 0.39 -17.97
C GLN A 613 -12.11 0.46 -18.87
N GLY A 614 -12.26 0.10 -20.14
CA GLY A 614 -11.18 0.12 -21.13
C GLY A 614 -10.79 1.55 -21.55
N LEU A 615 -9.55 1.72 -22.04
CA LEU A 615 -8.96 3.02 -22.41
C LEU A 615 -9.82 3.83 -23.39
N ASP A 616 -10.34 3.18 -24.44
CA ASP A 616 -11.12 3.84 -25.51
C ASP A 616 -12.63 3.84 -25.23
N SER A 617 -13.07 3.51 -24.02
CA SER A 617 -14.49 3.34 -23.67
C SER A 617 -15.16 4.70 -23.41
N ALA A 618 -16.01 5.15 -24.33
CA ALA A 618 -16.83 6.33 -24.13
C ALA A 618 -17.90 6.14 -23.05
N PRO A 619 -18.61 4.99 -22.96
CA PRO A 619 -19.53 4.76 -21.84
C PRO A 619 -18.84 4.74 -20.49
N ALA A 620 -17.60 4.21 -20.36
CA ALA A 620 -16.84 4.27 -19.11
C ALA A 620 -16.51 5.71 -18.71
N ALA A 621 -16.05 6.55 -19.65
CA ALA A 621 -15.80 7.97 -19.37
C ALA A 621 -17.07 8.66 -18.83
N TYR A 622 -18.21 8.43 -19.49
CA TYR A 622 -19.48 9.04 -19.07
C TYR A 622 -19.96 8.47 -17.71
N TYR A 623 -19.90 7.17 -17.52
CA TYR A 623 -20.30 6.53 -16.26
C TYR A 623 -19.51 7.05 -15.05
N ASN A 624 -18.18 7.14 -15.16
CA ASN A 624 -17.35 7.66 -14.08
C ASN A 624 -17.59 9.16 -13.82
N ALA A 625 -17.89 9.95 -14.85
CA ALA A 625 -18.31 11.34 -14.66
C ALA A 625 -19.66 11.43 -13.95
N VAL A 626 -20.64 10.59 -14.33
CA VAL A 626 -21.92 10.50 -13.61
C VAL A 626 -21.71 10.08 -12.16
N TRP A 627 -20.88 9.08 -11.89
CA TRP A 627 -20.56 8.63 -10.53
C TRP A 627 -19.97 9.76 -9.69
N ARG A 628 -19.00 10.49 -10.25
CA ARG A 628 -18.39 11.63 -9.58
C ARG A 628 -19.44 12.68 -9.18
N HIS A 629 -20.22 13.14 -10.15
CA HIS A 629 -21.25 14.15 -9.89
C HIS A 629 -22.35 13.65 -8.95
N LEU A 630 -22.73 12.36 -9.05
CA LEU A 630 -23.75 11.78 -8.18
C LEU A 630 -23.32 11.83 -6.71
N LEU A 631 -22.08 11.42 -6.40
CA LEU A 631 -21.59 11.46 -5.03
C LEU A 631 -21.51 12.88 -4.49
N MET A 632 -20.95 13.81 -5.27
CA MET A 632 -20.81 15.22 -4.86
C MET A 632 -22.18 15.86 -4.61
N LEU A 633 -23.13 15.66 -5.50
CA LEU A 633 -24.47 16.25 -5.39
C LEU A 633 -25.31 15.65 -4.24
N THR A 634 -25.02 14.40 -3.86
CA THR A 634 -25.83 13.69 -2.87
C THR A 634 -25.31 13.88 -1.45
N PHE A 635 -24.00 14.16 -1.24
CA PHE A 635 -23.41 14.08 0.08
C PHE A 635 -22.59 15.31 0.50
N ASP A 636 -22.12 16.16 -0.40
CA ASP A 636 -21.18 17.25 -0.04
C ASP A 636 -21.84 18.33 0.81
N ASP A 637 -23.13 18.55 0.67
CA ASP A 637 -23.92 19.50 1.46
C ASP A 637 -24.24 18.98 2.88
N ASP A 638 -24.46 17.67 3.00
CA ASP A 638 -24.78 16.98 4.27
C ASP A 638 -23.56 16.67 5.14
N LEU A 639 -22.38 16.54 4.53
CA LEU A 639 -21.15 16.10 5.22
C LEU A 639 -20.14 17.25 5.42
N PRO A 640 -19.31 17.19 6.49
CA PRO A 640 -18.12 18.04 6.56
C PRO A 640 -17.16 17.70 5.41
N GLU A 641 -16.41 18.69 4.92
CA GLU A 641 -15.46 18.53 3.79
C GLU A 641 -14.48 17.38 3.98
N GLN A 642 -14.01 17.16 5.21
CA GLN A 642 -13.07 16.11 5.57
C GLN A 642 -13.59 14.68 5.33
N VAL A 643 -14.90 14.51 5.26
CA VAL A 643 -15.56 13.19 5.07
C VAL A 643 -16.39 13.13 3.80
N TRP A 644 -16.18 14.04 2.87
CA TRP A 644 -16.78 13.97 1.55
C TRP A 644 -16.39 12.67 0.83
N PRO A 645 -17.31 12.08 0.06
CA PRO A 645 -17.04 10.82 -0.64
C PRO A 645 -15.81 10.89 -1.55
N ALA A 646 -14.81 10.07 -1.27
CA ALA A 646 -13.68 9.88 -2.20
C ALA A 646 -13.98 8.83 -3.29
N GLY A 647 -15.12 8.17 -3.23
CA GLY A 647 -15.50 7.02 -4.06
C GLY A 647 -15.09 5.69 -3.41
N GLY A 648 -15.30 4.57 -4.09
CA GLY A 648 -14.96 3.25 -3.60
C GLY A 648 -16.16 2.41 -3.17
N ASP A 649 -15.87 1.15 -2.82
CA ASP A 649 -16.88 0.09 -2.68
C ASP A 649 -17.89 0.31 -1.54
N ARG A 650 -17.50 1.02 -0.45
CA ARG A 650 -18.44 1.45 0.58
C ARG A 650 -19.56 2.32 0.00
N TRP A 651 -19.20 3.29 -0.83
CA TRP A 651 -20.15 4.19 -1.47
C TRP A 651 -21.03 3.49 -2.50
N TYR A 652 -20.54 2.38 -3.10
CA TYR A 652 -21.39 1.52 -3.95
C TYR A 652 -22.56 0.93 -3.14
N ASP A 653 -22.28 0.39 -1.95
CA ASP A 653 -23.32 -0.16 -1.10
C ASP A 653 -24.24 0.91 -0.49
N VAL A 654 -23.70 2.08 -0.10
CA VAL A 654 -24.51 3.23 0.32
C VAL A 654 -25.48 3.65 -0.76
N VAL A 655 -24.99 3.90 -1.98
CA VAL A 655 -25.84 4.33 -3.10
C VAL A 655 -26.79 3.20 -3.53
N ALA A 656 -26.37 1.93 -3.51
CA ALA A 656 -27.26 0.81 -3.79
C ALA A 656 -28.49 0.78 -2.85
N ASN A 657 -28.25 1.03 -1.56
CA ASN A 657 -29.34 1.13 -0.57
C ASN A 657 -30.23 2.35 -0.84
N LEU A 658 -29.64 3.52 -1.10
CA LEU A 658 -30.38 4.75 -1.39
C LEU A 658 -31.20 4.64 -2.69
N LEU A 659 -30.72 3.94 -3.72
CA LEU A 659 -31.48 3.70 -4.96
C LEU A 659 -32.81 2.98 -4.71
N THR A 660 -32.95 2.25 -3.59
CA THR A 660 -34.21 1.60 -3.20
C THR A 660 -35.19 2.53 -2.46
N ALA A 661 -34.70 3.68 -2.00
CA ALA A 661 -35.44 4.68 -1.23
C ALA A 661 -35.47 6.04 -1.97
N PRO A 662 -36.44 6.23 -2.90
CA PRO A 662 -36.44 7.40 -3.81
C PRO A 662 -36.61 8.75 -3.10
N ASP A 663 -37.18 8.74 -1.90
CA ASP A 663 -37.46 9.94 -1.10
C ASP A 663 -36.56 10.01 0.16
N ASP A 664 -35.41 9.31 0.17
CA ASP A 664 -34.45 9.40 1.28
C ASP A 664 -33.88 10.82 1.38
N PRO A 665 -33.77 11.41 2.60
CA PRO A 665 -33.27 12.78 2.75
C PRO A 665 -31.87 13.05 2.20
N PHE A 666 -31.01 12.05 1.94
CA PHE A 666 -29.74 12.26 1.26
C PHE A 666 -29.88 12.68 -0.22
N TRP A 667 -31.08 12.52 -0.81
CA TRP A 667 -31.33 13.00 -2.16
C TRP A 667 -31.68 14.49 -2.23
N ASP A 668 -31.96 15.15 -1.11
CA ASP A 668 -32.36 16.56 -1.01
C ASP A 668 -31.09 17.43 -0.86
N ASP A 669 -30.81 18.31 -1.80
CA ASP A 669 -29.76 19.33 -1.65
C ASP A 669 -30.28 20.39 -0.68
N VAL A 670 -29.83 20.31 0.58
CA VAL A 670 -30.27 21.22 1.65
C VAL A 670 -29.90 22.70 1.39
N THR A 671 -29.15 22.99 0.35
CA THR A 671 -28.79 24.37 -0.05
C THR A 671 -29.80 24.99 -1.00
N THR A 672 -30.72 24.19 -1.59
CA THR A 672 -31.79 24.69 -2.49
C THR A 672 -33.01 25.15 -1.68
N GLU A 673 -33.45 26.39 -1.94
CA GLU A 673 -34.64 26.94 -1.28
C GLU A 673 -35.93 26.50 -1.98
N ASN A 674 -36.91 26.04 -1.22
CA ASN A 674 -38.27 25.66 -1.63
C ASN A 674 -38.34 24.51 -2.67
N LEU A 675 -37.34 23.68 -2.73
CA LEU A 675 -37.31 22.45 -3.52
C LEU A 675 -36.82 21.32 -2.62
N THR A 676 -37.40 20.16 -2.73
CA THR A 676 -36.92 18.91 -2.13
C THR A 676 -36.67 17.95 -3.26
N GLU A 677 -35.42 17.65 -3.50
CA GLU A 677 -35.00 16.78 -4.58
C GLU A 677 -35.27 15.31 -4.24
N THR A 678 -35.52 14.54 -5.27
CA THR A 678 -35.69 13.10 -5.18
C THR A 678 -34.49 12.38 -5.83
N ARG A 679 -34.40 11.06 -5.61
CA ARG A 679 -33.42 10.20 -6.31
C ARG A 679 -33.37 10.51 -7.82
N ASP A 680 -34.53 10.57 -8.46
CA ASP A 680 -34.59 10.74 -9.94
C ASP A 680 -34.15 12.15 -10.37
N ASP A 681 -34.32 13.15 -9.50
CA ASP A 681 -33.82 14.51 -9.72
C ASP A 681 -32.28 14.54 -9.63
N MET A 682 -31.69 13.92 -8.59
CA MET A 682 -30.25 13.83 -8.41
C MET A 682 -29.59 13.01 -9.53
N LEU A 683 -30.15 11.87 -9.91
CA LEU A 683 -29.65 11.09 -11.05
C LEU A 683 -29.69 11.90 -12.36
N ARG A 684 -30.76 12.67 -12.57
CA ARG A 684 -30.92 13.54 -13.76
C ARG A 684 -29.85 14.64 -13.76
N GLN A 685 -29.64 15.28 -12.63
CA GLN A 685 -28.67 16.37 -12.47
C GLN A 685 -27.24 15.84 -12.65
N ALA A 686 -26.88 14.71 -12.01
CA ALA A 686 -25.58 14.08 -12.18
C ALA A 686 -25.26 13.72 -13.64
N MET A 687 -26.24 13.15 -14.36
CA MET A 687 -26.09 12.83 -15.79
C MET A 687 -25.93 14.09 -16.67
N ALA A 688 -26.65 15.16 -16.35
CA ALA A 688 -26.55 16.43 -17.09
C ALA A 688 -25.20 17.11 -16.84
N SER A 689 -24.75 17.16 -15.58
CA SER A 689 -23.46 17.75 -15.19
C SER A 689 -22.29 16.97 -15.80
N ALA A 690 -22.35 15.63 -15.79
CA ALA A 690 -21.34 14.77 -16.44
C ALA A 690 -21.27 15.02 -17.97
N TYR A 691 -22.40 15.17 -18.63
CA TYR A 691 -22.43 15.52 -20.05
C TYR A 691 -21.78 16.89 -20.29
N GLN A 692 -22.12 17.88 -19.46
CA GLN A 692 -21.57 19.24 -19.61
C GLN A 692 -20.03 19.21 -19.43
N GLU A 693 -19.54 18.61 -18.34
CA GLU A 693 -18.10 18.49 -18.06
C GLU A 693 -17.34 17.84 -19.22
N LEU A 694 -17.80 16.67 -19.68
CA LEU A 694 -17.11 15.96 -20.76
C LEU A 694 -17.19 16.68 -22.10
N SER A 695 -18.30 17.40 -22.34
CA SER A 695 -18.45 18.23 -23.56
C SER A 695 -17.53 19.44 -23.56
N GLU A 696 -17.27 20.03 -22.39
CA GLU A 696 -16.31 21.13 -22.24
C GLU A 696 -14.86 20.64 -22.42
N LEU A 697 -14.55 19.43 -21.92
CA LEU A 697 -13.21 18.84 -22.04
C LEU A 697 -12.90 18.30 -23.44
N PHE A 698 -13.86 17.59 -24.07
CA PHE A 698 -13.60 16.75 -25.24
C PHE A 698 -14.52 17.06 -26.44
N GLY A 699 -15.44 18.03 -26.31
CA GLY A 699 -16.41 18.34 -27.31
C GLY A 699 -17.69 17.49 -27.25
N THR A 700 -18.69 17.88 -28.06
CA THR A 700 -20.07 17.36 -27.96
C THR A 700 -20.32 16.02 -28.65
N ASP A 701 -19.32 15.44 -29.33
CA ASP A 701 -19.44 14.09 -29.90
C ASP A 701 -19.18 13.05 -28.80
N VAL A 702 -20.25 12.59 -28.15
CA VAL A 702 -20.20 11.65 -27.04
C VAL A 702 -19.48 10.32 -27.35
N LYS A 703 -19.38 9.94 -28.64
CA LYS A 703 -18.72 8.71 -29.07
C LYS A 703 -17.20 8.84 -29.15
N SER A 704 -16.69 10.07 -29.18
CA SER A 704 -15.25 10.33 -29.22
C SER A 704 -14.60 10.36 -27.83
N TRP A 705 -15.39 10.39 -26.75
CA TRP A 705 -14.87 10.40 -25.41
C TRP A 705 -14.11 9.11 -25.08
N LYS A 706 -13.07 9.23 -24.31
CA LYS A 706 -12.25 8.08 -23.94
C LYS A 706 -11.94 8.10 -22.45
N TRP A 707 -12.11 6.98 -21.78
CA TRP A 707 -11.74 6.86 -20.37
C TRP A 707 -10.26 7.14 -20.14
N GLY A 708 -9.37 6.63 -21.00
CA GLY A 708 -7.93 6.83 -20.89
C GLY A 708 -7.46 8.30 -21.09
N ASP A 709 -8.28 9.20 -21.66
CA ASP A 709 -7.94 10.62 -21.74
C ASP A 709 -8.18 11.35 -20.40
N LEU A 710 -9.07 10.82 -19.56
CA LEU A 710 -9.33 11.26 -18.19
C LEU A 710 -8.44 10.55 -17.17
N HIS A 711 -8.32 9.23 -17.30
CA HIS A 711 -7.76 8.34 -16.31
C HIS A 711 -6.27 8.08 -16.57
N GLN A 712 -5.45 8.97 -16.04
CA GLN A 712 -4.01 8.99 -16.32
C GLN A 712 -3.19 8.80 -15.04
N LEU A 713 -2.16 7.98 -15.15
CA LEU A 713 -1.19 7.72 -14.09
C LEU A 713 0.03 8.63 -14.27
N GLU A 714 0.32 9.42 -13.25
CA GLU A 714 1.59 10.12 -13.11
C GLU A 714 2.46 9.42 -12.06
N LEU A 715 3.70 9.12 -12.43
CA LEU A 715 4.71 8.59 -11.50
C LEU A 715 5.51 9.76 -10.96
N VAL A 716 5.18 10.18 -9.75
CA VAL A 716 5.77 11.33 -9.09
C VAL A 716 6.90 10.88 -8.17
N ASN A 717 8.10 11.48 -8.34
CA ASN A 717 9.20 11.22 -7.43
C ASN A 717 8.91 11.79 -6.04
N GLY A 718 8.98 10.94 -5.03
CA GLY A 718 8.54 11.25 -3.66
C GLY A 718 9.32 12.38 -2.95
N THR A 719 10.39 12.92 -3.55
CA THR A 719 11.21 13.97 -2.92
C THR A 719 11.35 15.21 -3.81
N LEU A 720 11.69 15.03 -5.07
CA LEU A 720 11.95 16.14 -6.00
C LEU A 720 10.84 16.33 -7.03
N GLY A 721 9.90 15.39 -7.10
CA GLY A 721 8.77 15.43 -8.01
C GLY A 721 7.69 16.45 -7.65
N THR A 722 7.71 16.99 -6.43
CA THR A 722 6.80 18.01 -5.91
C THR A 722 7.55 19.23 -5.38
N SER A 723 8.68 19.56 -6.02
CA SER A 723 9.58 20.65 -5.59
C SER A 723 9.01 22.06 -5.78
N GLY A 724 7.92 22.23 -6.51
CA GLY A 724 7.37 23.51 -6.97
C GLY A 724 8.17 24.14 -8.13
N LEU A 725 9.18 23.42 -8.67
CA LEU A 725 10.02 23.87 -9.77
C LEU A 725 9.83 22.93 -10.98
N ALA A 726 8.89 23.26 -11.86
CA ALA A 726 8.52 22.42 -13.01
C ALA A 726 9.71 21.84 -13.82
N PRO A 727 10.84 22.55 -14.07
CA PRO A 727 11.98 21.94 -14.74
C PRO A 727 12.69 20.86 -13.91
N VAL A 728 12.65 20.93 -12.57
CA VAL A 728 13.21 19.90 -11.69
C VAL A 728 12.27 18.70 -11.67
N GLU A 729 10.98 18.93 -11.50
CA GLU A 729 9.96 17.89 -11.50
C GLU A 729 9.99 17.06 -12.77
N ALA A 730 10.09 17.71 -13.93
CA ALA A 730 10.20 17.04 -15.24
C ALA A 730 11.45 16.14 -15.40
N LEU A 731 12.50 16.34 -14.59
CA LEU A 731 13.66 15.45 -14.59
C LEU A 731 13.40 14.15 -13.84
N PHE A 732 12.53 14.16 -12.84
CA PHE A 732 12.31 13.05 -11.92
C PHE A 732 10.98 12.34 -12.14
N ASN A 733 9.92 13.04 -12.52
CA ASN A 733 8.59 12.46 -12.78
C ASN A 733 8.51 11.78 -14.14
N ARG A 734 7.59 10.81 -14.29
CA ARG A 734 7.32 10.11 -15.56
C ARG A 734 5.81 10.00 -15.77
N GLY A 735 5.43 9.95 -17.03
CA GLY A 735 4.03 9.90 -17.47
C GLY A 735 3.61 11.21 -18.15
N PRO A 736 2.31 11.50 -18.28
CA PRO A 736 1.22 10.63 -17.86
C PRO A 736 1.08 9.38 -18.73
N PHE A 737 0.60 8.27 -18.12
CA PHE A 737 0.26 7.03 -18.80
C PHE A 737 -1.25 6.83 -18.74
N ALA A 738 -1.92 6.68 -19.88
CA ALA A 738 -3.31 6.25 -19.89
C ALA A 738 -3.42 4.80 -19.39
N VAL A 739 -4.29 4.55 -18.42
CA VAL A 739 -4.48 3.22 -17.85
C VAL A 739 -5.95 2.82 -17.78
N PRO A 740 -6.30 1.54 -18.03
CA PRO A 740 -7.65 1.03 -17.88
C PRO A 740 -7.97 0.68 -16.43
N GLY A 741 -9.23 0.38 -16.12
CA GLY A 741 -9.68 -0.01 -14.80
C GLY A 741 -10.29 1.12 -13.99
N ASN A 742 -10.53 0.88 -12.73
CA ASN A 742 -10.97 1.85 -11.72
C ASN A 742 -10.63 1.33 -10.32
N LYS A 743 -11.08 2.02 -9.26
CA LYS A 743 -10.78 1.72 -7.87
C LYS A 743 -11.17 0.29 -7.44
N ASP A 744 -12.32 -0.20 -7.91
CA ASP A 744 -12.92 -1.46 -7.45
C ASP A 744 -13.08 -2.51 -8.57
N ALA A 745 -12.43 -2.31 -9.71
CA ALA A 745 -12.14 -3.37 -10.68
C ALA A 745 -10.99 -4.26 -10.17
N VAL A 746 -10.84 -5.45 -10.72
CA VAL A 746 -9.69 -6.33 -10.41
C VAL A 746 -8.39 -5.62 -10.77
N ASN A 747 -8.31 -5.02 -11.96
CA ASN A 747 -7.25 -4.08 -12.32
C ASN A 747 -7.52 -2.74 -11.62
N ALA A 748 -7.13 -2.64 -10.37
CA ALA A 748 -7.49 -1.58 -9.46
C ALA A 748 -6.60 -0.33 -9.67
N THR A 749 -6.93 0.45 -10.68
CA THR A 749 -6.37 1.78 -10.90
C THR A 749 -7.31 2.81 -10.27
N GLY A 750 -7.11 3.10 -8.98
CA GLY A 750 -8.01 3.94 -8.20
C GLY A 750 -7.87 5.42 -8.52
N TRP A 751 -8.94 6.17 -8.26
CA TRP A 751 -8.99 7.62 -8.37
C TRP A 751 -9.92 8.20 -7.29
N ASN A 752 -9.82 9.50 -7.02
CA ASN A 752 -10.59 10.17 -5.98
C ASN A 752 -11.61 11.13 -6.61
N VAL A 753 -12.88 10.92 -6.28
CA VAL A 753 -14.02 11.69 -6.80
C VAL A 753 -13.86 13.20 -6.57
N GLN A 754 -13.32 13.62 -5.43
CA GLN A 754 -13.13 15.04 -5.09
C GLN A 754 -11.96 15.68 -5.84
N LYS A 755 -10.94 14.89 -6.23
CA LYS A 755 -9.72 15.39 -6.90
C LYS A 755 -9.75 15.23 -8.42
N GLY A 756 -10.74 14.54 -8.97
CA GLY A 756 -10.88 14.29 -10.40
C GLY A 756 -10.49 12.86 -10.76
N TYR A 757 -10.17 12.60 -12.03
CA TYR A 757 -10.04 11.25 -12.58
C TYR A 757 -8.61 10.71 -12.60
N GLY A 758 -7.63 11.50 -12.18
CA GLY A 758 -6.22 11.10 -12.11
C GLY A 758 -6.01 9.93 -11.17
N VAL A 759 -5.08 9.03 -11.53
CA VAL A 759 -4.85 7.79 -10.80
C VAL A 759 -4.12 8.05 -9.48
N THR A 760 -4.66 7.55 -8.38
CA THR A 760 -4.14 7.72 -7.01
C THR A 760 -3.70 6.41 -6.35
N ALA A 761 -4.17 5.27 -6.86
CA ALA A 761 -3.77 3.94 -6.41
C ALA A 761 -3.64 2.99 -7.59
N VAL A 762 -2.69 2.05 -7.52
CA VAL A 762 -2.38 1.13 -8.62
C VAL A 762 -1.96 -0.25 -8.10
N PRO A 763 -2.11 -1.34 -8.89
CA PRO A 763 -1.32 -2.55 -8.68
C PRO A 763 0.17 -2.21 -8.71
N SER A 764 0.78 -1.99 -7.54
CA SER A 764 2.16 -1.50 -7.41
C SER A 764 3.20 -2.51 -7.89
N MET A 765 2.81 -3.76 -7.98
CA MET A 765 3.48 -4.86 -8.69
C MET A 765 2.43 -5.89 -9.11
N ARG A 766 2.77 -6.79 -10.03
CA ARG A 766 1.98 -8.00 -10.33
C ARG A 766 2.88 -9.22 -10.34
N MET A 767 2.37 -10.35 -9.85
CA MET A 767 3.08 -11.63 -9.81
C MET A 767 2.12 -12.78 -10.08
N VAL A 768 2.58 -13.74 -10.89
CA VAL A 768 1.95 -15.06 -11.09
C VAL A 768 3.03 -16.11 -10.94
N VAL A 769 2.91 -16.97 -9.92
CA VAL A 769 3.85 -18.08 -9.66
C VAL A 769 3.27 -19.39 -10.16
N ASP A 770 4.04 -20.12 -10.97
CA ASP A 770 3.73 -21.46 -11.47
C ASP A 770 4.53 -22.51 -10.68
N LEU A 771 3.87 -23.25 -9.81
CA LEU A 771 4.49 -24.27 -8.96
C LEU A 771 4.89 -25.55 -9.73
N SER A 772 4.55 -25.66 -11.01
CA SER A 772 5.01 -26.75 -11.87
C SER A 772 6.45 -26.54 -12.35
N ASP A 773 6.82 -25.30 -12.57
CA ASP A 773 8.14 -24.86 -13.01
C ASP A 773 8.29 -23.37 -12.68
N LEU A 774 9.05 -23.05 -11.66
CA LEU A 774 9.21 -21.69 -11.14
C LEU A 774 9.75 -20.69 -12.18
N ASP A 775 10.52 -21.13 -13.19
CA ASP A 775 10.96 -20.28 -14.29
C ASP A 775 9.83 -19.89 -15.28
N LYS A 776 8.65 -20.51 -15.17
CA LYS A 776 7.44 -20.07 -15.89
C LYS A 776 6.70 -18.97 -15.18
N SER A 777 7.08 -18.66 -13.95
CA SER A 777 6.52 -17.56 -13.18
C SER A 777 6.77 -16.22 -13.86
N ARG A 778 5.86 -15.25 -13.59
CA ARG A 778 5.89 -13.93 -14.20
C ARG A 778 5.72 -12.86 -13.14
N TRP A 779 6.35 -11.74 -13.36
CA TRP A 779 6.22 -10.57 -12.50
C TRP A 779 6.39 -9.26 -13.26
N ILE A 780 5.98 -8.16 -12.65
CA ILE A 780 6.32 -6.81 -13.08
C ILE A 780 6.28 -5.85 -11.88
N ASN A 781 7.15 -4.85 -11.90
CA ASN A 781 7.13 -3.74 -10.96
C ASN A 781 6.52 -2.50 -11.64
N LEU A 782 6.00 -1.57 -10.87
CA LEU A 782 5.45 -0.30 -11.37
C LEU A 782 6.52 0.57 -12.06
N THR A 783 7.75 0.56 -11.53
CA THR A 783 8.89 1.31 -12.08
C THR A 783 10.07 0.37 -12.33
N GLY A 784 11.28 0.88 -12.55
CA GLY A 784 12.46 0.03 -12.72
C GLY A 784 13.18 -0.30 -11.42
N ALA A 785 14.28 -1.02 -11.51
CA ALA A 785 15.12 -1.40 -10.37
C ALA A 785 15.89 -0.22 -9.78
N SER A 786 16.28 0.76 -10.60
CA SER A 786 17.13 1.88 -10.20
C SER A 786 16.34 3.03 -9.58
N GLY A 787 16.91 3.68 -8.55
CA GLY A 787 16.46 4.97 -8.04
C GLY A 787 17.12 6.18 -8.71
N HIS A 788 18.09 5.96 -9.61
CA HIS A 788 18.78 7.03 -10.32
C HIS A 788 17.97 7.50 -11.53
N ALA A 789 17.46 8.72 -11.50
CA ALA A 789 16.48 9.26 -12.44
C ALA A 789 16.85 9.21 -13.93
N PHE A 790 18.16 9.14 -14.26
CA PHE A 790 18.66 9.06 -15.62
C PHE A 790 19.25 7.68 -15.99
N HIS A 791 19.08 6.69 -15.11
CA HIS A 791 19.47 5.31 -15.41
C HIS A 791 18.41 4.63 -16.30
N ASP A 792 18.83 3.75 -17.21
CA ASP A 792 17.93 3.05 -18.13
C ASP A 792 16.85 2.26 -17.36
N ASN A 793 17.20 1.67 -16.21
CA ASN A 793 16.28 0.92 -15.37
C ASN A 793 15.58 1.79 -14.29
N TYR A 794 15.36 3.08 -14.51
CA TYR A 794 14.60 3.92 -13.59
C TYR A 794 13.09 3.70 -13.71
N TRP A 795 12.57 3.52 -14.94
CA TRP A 795 11.15 3.39 -15.28
C TRP A 795 10.86 2.43 -16.45
N ASP A 796 11.81 1.59 -16.81
CA ASP A 796 11.74 0.66 -17.97
C ASP A 796 10.60 -0.36 -17.87
N GLN A 797 10.06 -0.61 -16.66
CA GLN A 797 8.91 -1.48 -16.46
C GLN A 797 7.56 -0.74 -16.50
N ALA A 798 7.52 0.61 -16.45
CA ALA A 798 6.27 1.38 -16.35
C ALA A 798 5.37 1.22 -17.58
N GLU A 799 5.91 1.35 -18.79
CA GLU A 799 5.12 1.15 -20.02
C GLU A 799 4.64 -0.30 -20.20
N PRO A 800 5.48 -1.34 -20.02
CA PRO A 800 5.01 -2.73 -19.99
C PRO A 800 3.93 -2.96 -18.92
N TRP A 801 4.10 -2.41 -17.72
CA TRP A 801 3.12 -2.50 -16.66
C TRP A 801 1.77 -1.89 -17.06
N ALA A 802 1.77 -0.69 -17.67
CA ALA A 802 0.55 0.00 -18.13
C ALA A 802 -0.20 -0.78 -19.22
N ARG A 803 0.51 -1.56 -20.05
CA ARG A 803 -0.07 -2.44 -21.06
C ARG A 803 -0.54 -3.79 -20.51
N GLY A 804 -0.24 -4.12 -19.25
CA GLY A 804 -0.53 -5.42 -18.65
C GLY A 804 0.50 -6.51 -18.96
N ASP A 805 1.65 -6.17 -19.52
CA ASP A 805 2.73 -7.12 -19.80
C ASP A 805 3.39 -7.59 -18.50
N LEU A 806 3.87 -8.84 -18.47
CA LEU A 806 4.67 -9.40 -17.39
C LEU A 806 6.03 -9.87 -17.90
N LEU A 807 7.06 -9.68 -17.08
CA LEU A 807 8.42 -10.15 -17.31
C LEU A 807 8.59 -11.59 -16.80
N PRO A 808 9.55 -12.38 -17.35
CA PRO A 808 9.93 -13.65 -16.74
C PRO A 808 10.48 -13.48 -15.33
N MET A 809 10.08 -14.33 -14.40
CA MET A 809 10.59 -14.39 -13.03
C MET A 809 11.55 -15.59 -12.93
N TYR A 810 12.82 -15.37 -13.29
CA TYR A 810 13.82 -16.45 -13.28
C TYR A 810 14.23 -16.81 -11.85
N SER A 811 14.46 -18.09 -11.60
CA SER A 811 14.94 -18.59 -10.31
C SER A 811 16.06 -19.63 -10.46
N LYS A 812 16.01 -20.45 -11.52
CA LYS A 812 17.03 -21.48 -11.75
C LYS A 812 18.37 -20.85 -12.17
N PRO A 813 19.50 -21.35 -11.63
CA PRO A 813 20.82 -20.77 -11.89
C PRO A 813 21.19 -20.66 -13.38
N GLU A 814 20.76 -21.63 -14.22
CA GLU A 814 21.03 -21.57 -15.67
C GLU A 814 20.21 -20.45 -16.35
N SER A 815 18.92 -20.34 -16.03
CA SER A 815 18.04 -19.33 -16.60
C SER A 815 18.49 -17.92 -16.20
N VAL A 816 18.84 -17.73 -14.93
CA VAL A 816 19.40 -16.49 -14.41
C VAL A 816 20.69 -16.11 -15.16
N LYS A 817 21.65 -17.03 -15.30
CA LYS A 817 22.92 -16.77 -16.01
C LYS A 817 22.71 -16.49 -17.49
N ASN A 818 21.77 -17.18 -18.14
CA ASN A 818 21.47 -16.96 -19.55
C ASN A 818 20.77 -15.62 -19.81
N ALA A 819 19.97 -15.14 -18.86
CA ALA A 819 19.29 -13.84 -18.92
C ALA A 819 20.20 -12.67 -18.52
N ALA A 820 21.30 -12.95 -17.83
CA ALA A 820 22.19 -11.91 -17.31
C ALA A 820 22.89 -11.13 -18.43
N VAL A 821 22.77 -9.82 -18.35
CA VAL A 821 23.52 -8.86 -19.21
C VAL A 821 24.68 -8.23 -18.46
N HIS A 822 24.66 -8.27 -17.12
CA HIS A 822 25.72 -7.77 -16.25
C HIS A 822 26.11 -8.79 -15.20
N THR A 823 27.40 -8.81 -14.84
CA THR A 823 27.93 -9.69 -13.79
C THR A 823 28.93 -8.93 -12.93
N LEU A 824 28.58 -8.77 -11.65
CA LEU A 824 29.44 -8.19 -10.63
C LEU A 824 29.90 -9.26 -9.65
N THR A 825 31.19 -9.31 -9.39
CA THR A 825 31.79 -10.18 -8.35
C THR A 825 32.22 -9.34 -7.17
N LEU A 826 31.67 -9.64 -5.99
CA LEU A 826 32.15 -9.08 -4.73
C LEU A 826 33.14 -10.06 -4.10
N THR A 827 34.29 -9.55 -3.63
CA THR A 827 35.34 -10.32 -2.98
C THR A 827 35.64 -9.80 -1.57
N PRO A 828 36.11 -10.63 -0.63
CA PRO A 828 36.52 -10.23 0.71
C PRO A 828 37.56 -9.13 0.78
#